data_38d5def7f55af6d2ae511c65ec6729a6
#
_entry.id   38d5def7f55af6d2ae511c65ec6729a6
#
_cell.length_a   1.000
_cell.length_b   1.000
_cell.length_c   1.000
_cell.angle_alpha   90.00
_cell.angle_beta   90.00
_cell.angle_gamma   90.00
#
_symmetry.space_group_name_H-M   'P 1'
#
loop_
_entity.id
_entity.type
_entity.pdbx_description
1 polymer ?
#
loop_
_entity_poly.entity_id
_entity_poly.type
_entity_poly.pdbx_seq_one_letter_code
_entity_poly.pdbx_strand_id
1 'polypeptide(L)'
;HASDFCYMTSHDKLNVFTSTYSREFYKSRGNFIEIGGMEVARKGDDAQVQELLRKVASGKAFGTNARMITAAEAKERFPLLEEDTIECAMWDPDAGLVTPRSQKVAGDLVDEAVAAGKLQAFAYTPAEEIIVEDGRAVGVKTAKGTITADHVVLCVGIWGSLVSETANVKLPLMPVEHPLLFFGPWDALEGTGEDIVYPLFRDQGNSAYVRDTGDPTTPEGGLLEWGYYEPFEPRIVEAKDISEPEDARMSPSMNDLTLDQVMDAFERSVELTPVLAELPWEERRSFNGLLSVTTDGGSIIGQSAQVKDLWLCEAVWVKDGPGAGKLLADWMTNGRTEMDPHGIDPARHYPIQLTDEFIRNRSYEIAQKIYTPAVHPREPYATSRQLRVSPFYEREVALGGYFMEVAGWERAYGYAANEETLLAKYRDQVPTREAEWDNRHFWEVSNAEHLALSDGAGMINLSHFAIFDVVGAEAEALLEFCSVAKVGTDTPVGKGVYTHFLDNAGGIHSDLTIVRLAEDSFRVICGGDTGHRDYVWMQRMVDKMGLTQVEFVDQTEQIATLGLWGPEARATLQKLMDDPDSVSHENFPYATAKEINVHGTTIWAFRISYVGEQGWELYFPFGDGLALWDALFELGVTPVGIETYANSRRLEKSLRLQNDDLEIDYNLYEAGLSRPKVKAADFHGKEAYVSQRELPEQAAYLCTFVLEDTTDDKGVTRYPVGHWPLLDPESKEVIIDSHGRRSYTTSVAFGPSLGQNIAMGYLPVDRAKEGDSVLMEYFGCFFPAKIVSVGYRALLDPDNERVRS
;
A
#
# COMPACT_ATOMS: atom_id res chain seq x y z
N HIS A 1 13.22 -15.42 18.64
CA HIS A 1 13.71 -14.23 19.35
C HIS A 1 12.71 -13.09 19.14
N ALA A 2 12.54 -12.24 20.11
CA ALA A 2 11.76 -11.01 20.00
C ALA A 2 12.05 -10.13 21.22
N SER A 3 12.06 -8.82 21.03
CA SER A 3 12.11 -7.89 22.14
C SER A 3 10.82 -7.86 22.96
N ASP A 4 9.75 -8.50 22.48
CA ASP A 4 8.39 -8.55 23.03
C ASP A 4 7.73 -7.17 23.15
N PHE A 5 8.37 -6.11 22.67
CA PHE A 5 7.87 -4.75 22.72
C PHE A 5 7.02 -4.42 21.50
N CYS A 6 5.90 -3.72 21.73
CA CYS A 6 4.91 -3.39 20.71
C CYS A 6 4.70 -1.87 20.67
N TYR A 7 4.98 -1.28 19.51
CA TYR A 7 4.56 0.08 19.14
C TYR A 7 3.26 0.04 18.37
N MET A 8 2.37 1.00 18.63
CA MET A 8 1.07 1.10 17.95
C MET A 8 1.12 2.06 16.77
N THR A 9 1.92 3.11 16.86
CA THR A 9 1.91 4.21 15.92
C THR A 9 2.71 3.89 14.66
N SER A 10 2.05 4.00 13.52
CA SER A 10 2.60 3.85 12.17
C SER A 10 1.91 4.80 11.22
N HIS A 11 2.49 5.05 10.05
CA HIS A 11 1.85 5.78 8.96
C HIS A 11 1.08 4.87 7.98
N ASP A 12 1.01 3.58 8.29
CA ASP A 12 0.21 2.60 7.56
C ASP A 12 -1.04 2.19 8.36
N LYS A 13 -2.21 2.34 7.75
CA LYS A 13 -3.52 2.10 8.36
C LYS A 13 -3.70 0.66 8.84
N LEU A 14 -3.30 -0.30 7.99
CA LEU A 14 -3.47 -1.73 8.29
C LEU A 14 -2.52 -2.16 9.41
N ASN A 15 -1.30 -1.62 9.43
CA ASN A 15 -0.33 -1.87 10.50
C ASN A 15 -0.83 -1.31 11.85
N VAL A 16 -1.44 -0.12 11.87
CA VAL A 16 -2.07 0.42 13.09
C VAL A 16 -3.23 -0.48 13.54
N PHE A 17 -4.05 -0.97 12.61
CA PHE A 17 -5.13 -1.90 12.94
C PHE A 17 -4.61 -3.18 13.58
N THR A 18 -3.65 -3.86 12.93
CA THR A 18 -3.12 -5.13 13.45
C THR A 18 -2.46 -4.96 14.81
N SER A 19 -1.68 -3.90 15.01
CA SER A 19 -0.99 -3.63 16.27
C SER A 19 -1.95 -3.24 17.40
N THR A 20 -2.95 -2.39 17.13
CA THR A 20 -3.93 -1.97 18.15
C THR A 20 -4.86 -3.12 18.53
N TYR A 21 -5.33 -3.94 17.56
CA TYR A 21 -6.08 -5.16 17.87
C TYR A 21 -5.24 -6.12 18.73
N SER A 22 -3.98 -6.32 18.38
CA SER A 22 -3.08 -7.21 19.11
C SER A 22 -2.86 -6.74 20.55
N ARG A 23 -2.65 -5.43 20.75
CA ARG A 23 -2.55 -4.82 22.09
C ARG A 23 -3.80 -5.12 22.93
N GLU A 24 -5.00 -4.86 22.40
CA GLU A 24 -6.25 -5.11 23.14
C GLU A 24 -6.45 -6.61 23.43
N PHE A 25 -6.07 -7.47 22.48
CA PHE A 25 -6.09 -8.92 22.69
C PHE A 25 -5.17 -9.32 23.85
N TYR A 26 -3.91 -8.87 23.86
CA TYR A 26 -2.96 -9.16 24.96
C TYR A 26 -3.43 -8.57 26.30
N LYS A 27 -3.92 -7.33 26.30
CA LYS A 27 -4.47 -6.68 27.51
C LYS A 27 -5.65 -7.46 28.09
N SER A 28 -6.59 -7.89 27.26
CA SER A 28 -7.78 -8.65 27.72
C SER A 28 -7.42 -9.96 28.41
N ARG A 29 -6.22 -10.47 28.16
CA ARG A 29 -5.68 -11.71 28.74
C ARG A 29 -4.74 -11.46 29.93
N GLY A 30 -4.42 -10.20 30.26
CA GLY A 30 -3.41 -9.86 31.25
C GLY A 30 -1.98 -10.12 30.78
N ASN A 31 -1.75 -10.16 29.46
CA ASN A 31 -0.45 -10.43 28.86
C ASN A 31 0.21 -9.16 28.28
N PHE A 32 -0.13 -7.98 28.76
CA PHE A 32 0.44 -6.73 28.26
C PHE A 32 0.67 -5.71 29.38
N ILE A 33 1.87 -5.15 29.41
CA ILE A 33 2.21 -4.04 30.29
C ILE A 33 2.29 -2.78 29.43
N GLU A 34 1.41 -1.83 29.69
CA GLU A 34 1.32 -0.54 29.02
C GLU A 34 2.28 0.43 29.71
N ILE A 35 3.52 0.48 29.23
CA ILE A 35 4.59 1.31 29.80
C ILE A 35 4.89 2.54 28.94
N GLY A 36 4.39 2.55 27.70
CA GLY A 36 4.69 3.55 26.69
C GLY A 36 5.99 3.26 25.95
N GLY A 37 6.20 4.02 24.89
CA GLY A 37 7.40 3.99 24.06
C GLY A 37 7.69 5.37 23.50
N MET A 38 8.92 5.63 23.09
CA MET A 38 9.27 6.88 22.46
C MET A 38 10.22 6.67 21.28
N GLU A 39 10.13 7.57 20.30
CA GLU A 39 11.12 7.70 19.23
C GLU A 39 11.76 9.07 19.34
N VAL A 40 13.09 9.14 19.37
CA VAL A 40 13.83 10.39 19.53
C VAL A 40 14.36 10.89 18.19
N ALA A 41 14.35 12.23 18.02
CA ALA A 41 15.09 12.91 16.97
C ALA A 41 16.28 13.64 17.61
N ARG A 42 17.47 13.44 17.06
CA ARG A 42 18.67 14.12 17.53
C ARG A 42 18.72 15.57 17.01
N LYS A 43 19.44 16.43 17.72
CA LYS A 43 19.70 17.81 17.25
C LYS A 43 20.35 17.79 15.87
N GLY A 44 19.77 18.55 14.94
CA GLY A 44 20.23 18.65 13.57
C GLY A 44 19.74 17.55 12.64
N ASP A 45 18.90 16.64 13.12
CA ASP A 45 18.22 15.63 12.30
C ASP A 45 16.78 16.08 11.94
N ASP A 46 16.69 17.07 11.06
CA ASP A 46 15.41 17.63 10.62
C ASP A 46 14.51 16.59 9.92
N ALA A 47 15.11 15.61 9.26
CA ALA A 47 14.39 14.53 8.58
C ALA A 47 13.65 13.66 9.61
N GLN A 48 14.30 13.32 10.71
CA GLN A 48 13.68 12.54 11.79
C GLN A 48 12.60 13.34 12.51
N VAL A 49 12.80 14.65 12.74
CA VAL A 49 11.76 15.52 13.30
C VAL A 49 10.50 15.51 12.42
N GLN A 50 10.67 15.63 11.09
CA GLN A 50 9.55 15.56 10.15
C GLN A 50 8.85 14.20 10.17
N GLU A 51 9.62 13.11 10.22
CA GLU A 51 9.04 11.76 10.31
C GLU A 51 8.23 11.55 11.60
N LEU A 52 8.71 12.03 12.75
CA LEU A 52 7.95 11.96 14.00
C LEU A 52 6.63 12.74 13.92
N LEU A 53 6.65 13.95 13.37
CA LEU A 53 5.44 14.74 13.14
C LEU A 53 4.46 14.02 12.20
N ARG A 54 4.97 13.39 11.12
CA ARG A 54 4.17 12.59 10.20
C ARG A 54 3.55 11.38 10.90
N LYS A 55 4.32 10.62 11.69
CA LYS A 55 3.82 9.47 12.46
C LYS A 55 2.73 9.86 13.45
N VAL A 56 2.91 10.97 14.17
CA VAL A 56 1.90 11.49 15.11
C VAL A 56 0.60 11.82 14.38
N ALA A 57 0.67 12.52 13.24
CA ALA A 57 -0.51 12.87 12.46
C ALA A 57 -1.19 11.62 11.87
N SER A 58 -0.43 10.72 11.25
CA SER A 58 -0.96 9.45 10.72
C SER A 58 -1.54 8.57 11.83
N GLY A 59 -0.86 8.47 12.97
CA GLY A 59 -1.38 7.76 14.14
C GLY A 59 -2.72 8.33 14.60
N LYS A 60 -2.85 9.64 14.66
CA LYS A 60 -4.12 10.32 14.93
C LYS A 60 -5.20 9.97 13.90
N ALA A 61 -4.85 9.95 12.60
CA ALA A 61 -5.75 9.54 11.52
C ALA A 61 -6.23 8.09 11.68
N PHE A 62 -5.37 7.19 12.15
CA PHE A 62 -5.65 5.76 12.19
C PHE A 62 -6.00 5.21 13.59
N GLY A 63 -5.91 6.03 14.64
CA GLY A 63 -6.49 5.71 15.94
C GLY A 63 -5.51 5.46 17.08
N THR A 64 -4.28 5.97 17.01
CA THR A 64 -3.33 5.97 18.13
C THR A 64 -3.29 7.32 18.87
N ASN A 65 -2.70 7.34 20.06
CA ASN A 65 -2.63 8.50 20.95
C ASN A 65 -1.22 9.11 21.03
N ALA A 66 -0.39 8.84 20.04
CA ALA A 66 0.97 9.37 20.00
C ALA A 66 0.99 10.91 19.93
N ARG A 67 1.98 11.52 20.59
CA ARG A 67 2.18 12.96 20.62
C ARG A 67 3.65 13.33 20.64
N MET A 68 3.97 14.53 20.18
CA MET A 68 5.30 15.09 20.35
C MET A 68 5.56 15.46 21.83
N ILE A 69 6.79 15.27 22.28
CA ILE A 69 7.30 15.65 23.60
C ILE A 69 8.66 16.33 23.46
N THR A 70 9.01 17.13 24.48
CA THR A 70 10.31 17.79 24.56
C THR A 70 11.44 16.85 24.98
N ALA A 71 12.69 17.24 24.76
CA ALA A 71 13.87 16.51 25.25
C ALA A 71 13.84 16.29 26.78
N ALA A 72 13.42 17.31 27.54
CA ALA A 72 13.27 17.23 28.99
C ALA A 72 12.22 16.18 29.41
N GLU A 73 11.04 16.15 28.74
CA GLU A 73 10.02 15.13 28.98
C GLU A 73 10.51 13.72 28.61
N ALA A 74 11.32 13.58 27.55
CA ALA A 74 11.94 12.31 27.18
C ALA A 74 12.92 11.82 28.25
N LYS A 75 13.79 12.71 28.75
CA LYS A 75 14.73 12.45 29.84
C LYS A 75 14.02 12.07 31.14
N GLU A 76 12.91 12.73 31.46
CA GLU A 76 12.11 12.40 32.65
C GLU A 76 11.57 10.95 32.59
N ARG A 77 11.14 10.51 31.40
CA ARG A 77 10.60 9.14 31.17
C ARG A 77 11.68 8.08 31.11
N PHE A 78 12.82 8.40 30.53
CA PHE A 78 13.95 7.49 30.43
C PHE A 78 15.24 8.21 30.89
N PRO A 79 15.56 8.11 32.16
CA PRO A 79 16.65 8.89 32.80
C PRO A 79 18.07 8.65 32.25
N LEU A 80 18.27 7.60 31.45
CA LEU A 80 19.55 7.28 30.83
C LEU A 80 19.87 8.10 29.57
N LEU A 81 18.88 8.81 29.01
CA LEU A 81 19.08 9.63 27.81
C LEU A 81 19.92 10.87 28.10
N GLU A 82 20.77 11.24 27.17
CA GLU A 82 21.51 12.51 27.23
C GLU A 82 20.65 13.62 26.57
N GLU A 83 20.00 14.44 27.40
CA GLU A 83 19.03 15.47 27.00
C GLU A 83 19.60 16.45 25.96
N ASP A 84 20.88 16.84 26.14
CA ASP A 84 21.52 17.82 25.29
C ASP A 84 21.71 17.35 23.84
N THR A 85 21.56 16.06 23.56
CA THR A 85 21.63 15.48 22.20
C THR A 85 20.29 15.45 21.47
N ILE A 86 19.19 15.62 22.20
CA ILE A 86 17.81 15.45 21.71
C ILE A 86 17.22 16.78 21.26
N GLU A 87 16.60 16.82 20.08
CA GLU A 87 15.77 17.93 19.63
C GLU A 87 14.33 17.80 20.14
N CYS A 88 13.72 16.65 19.89
CA CYS A 88 12.38 16.29 20.34
C CYS A 88 12.20 14.76 20.33
N ALA A 89 11.05 14.29 20.80
CA ALA A 89 10.66 12.89 20.67
C ALA A 89 9.15 12.76 20.39
N MET A 90 8.76 11.62 19.83
CA MET A 90 7.38 11.15 19.83
C MET A 90 7.18 10.24 21.04
N TRP A 91 6.11 10.48 21.77
CA TRP A 91 5.63 9.61 22.86
C TRP A 91 4.40 8.84 22.39
N ASP A 92 4.49 7.51 22.41
CA ASP A 92 3.38 6.59 22.17
C ASP A 92 2.93 5.98 23.51
N PRO A 93 1.86 6.50 24.16
CA PRO A 93 1.40 6.01 25.45
C PRO A 93 0.81 4.62 25.38
N ASP A 94 0.38 4.18 24.20
CA ASP A 94 -0.28 2.89 23.96
C ASP A 94 0.74 1.76 23.75
N ALA A 95 2.01 2.07 23.57
CA ALA A 95 3.08 1.11 23.42
C ALA A 95 3.34 0.33 24.73
N GLY A 96 3.90 -0.86 24.62
CA GLY A 96 4.18 -1.66 25.80
C GLY A 96 4.82 -3.02 25.50
N LEU A 97 4.90 -3.84 26.54
CA LEU A 97 5.58 -5.13 26.52
C LEU A 97 4.57 -6.28 26.63
N VAL A 98 4.75 -7.31 25.79
CA VAL A 98 4.05 -8.60 25.95
C VAL A 98 4.68 -9.37 27.11
N THR A 99 3.89 -9.72 28.11
CA THR A 99 4.37 -10.39 29.33
C THR A 99 3.68 -11.74 29.55
N PRO A 100 4.35 -12.73 30.18
CA PRO A 100 5.76 -12.68 30.58
C PRO A 100 6.74 -12.73 29.39
N ARG A 101 6.36 -13.29 28.27
CA ARG A 101 7.10 -13.38 27.00
C ARG A 101 6.14 -13.81 25.88
N SER A 102 6.33 -13.33 24.65
CA SER A 102 5.51 -13.72 23.50
C SER A 102 5.49 -15.23 23.25
N GLN A 103 6.64 -15.90 23.44
CA GLN A 103 6.74 -17.37 23.34
C GLN A 103 5.80 -18.08 24.34
N LYS A 104 5.75 -17.61 25.58
CA LYS A 104 4.85 -18.17 26.61
C LYS A 104 3.39 -17.93 26.26
N VAL A 105 3.06 -16.72 25.84
CA VAL A 105 1.69 -16.35 25.40
C VAL A 105 1.23 -17.22 24.23
N ALA A 106 2.10 -17.40 23.24
CA ALA A 106 1.80 -18.29 22.10
C ALA A 106 1.57 -19.75 22.56
N GLY A 107 2.41 -20.26 23.47
CA GLY A 107 2.22 -21.59 24.07
C GLY A 107 0.89 -21.73 24.80
N ASP A 108 0.53 -20.73 25.61
CA ASP A 108 -0.75 -20.70 26.35
C ASP A 108 -1.95 -20.73 25.41
N LEU A 109 -1.89 -20.01 24.29
CA LEU A 109 -2.95 -20.01 23.28
C LEU A 109 -3.12 -21.41 22.64
N VAL A 110 -2.00 -22.09 22.37
CA VAL A 110 -2.03 -23.48 21.86
C VAL A 110 -2.65 -24.41 22.91
N ASP A 111 -2.20 -24.34 24.17
CA ASP A 111 -2.70 -25.19 25.25
C ASP A 111 -4.20 -24.98 25.50
N GLU A 112 -4.68 -23.72 25.47
CA GLU A 112 -6.10 -23.40 25.60
C GLU A 112 -6.93 -23.99 24.45
N ALA A 113 -6.45 -23.86 23.20
CA ALA A 113 -7.14 -24.39 22.04
C ALA A 113 -7.19 -25.94 22.07
N VAL A 114 -6.13 -26.58 22.52
CA VAL A 114 -6.06 -28.04 22.75
C VAL A 114 -7.04 -28.45 23.87
N ALA A 115 -7.04 -27.74 24.99
CA ALA A 115 -7.95 -28.02 26.10
C ALA A 115 -9.43 -27.84 25.72
N ALA A 116 -9.71 -26.88 24.84
CA ALA A 116 -11.04 -26.64 24.29
C ALA A 116 -11.45 -27.68 23.21
N GLY A 117 -10.57 -28.62 22.86
CA GLY A 117 -10.81 -29.64 21.82
C GLY A 117 -10.91 -29.06 20.40
N LYS A 118 -10.35 -27.85 20.20
CA LYS A 118 -10.35 -27.14 18.91
C LYS A 118 -9.05 -27.30 18.12
N LEU A 119 -8.01 -27.80 18.76
CA LEU A 119 -6.68 -27.96 18.17
C LEU A 119 -6.09 -29.33 18.60
N GLN A 120 -5.36 -29.95 17.67
CA GLN A 120 -4.41 -31.02 17.96
C GLN A 120 -3.01 -30.49 17.60
N ALA A 121 -2.11 -30.44 18.58
CA ALA A 121 -0.75 -29.98 18.37
C ALA A 121 0.22 -31.17 18.35
N PHE A 122 1.11 -31.20 17.37
CA PHE A 122 2.11 -32.28 17.20
C PHE A 122 3.51 -31.69 17.26
N ALA A 123 4.11 -31.72 18.43
CA ALA A 123 5.49 -31.31 18.59
C ALA A 123 6.46 -32.24 17.88
N TYR A 124 7.64 -31.73 17.49
CA TYR A 124 8.69 -32.50 16.80
C TYR A 124 8.15 -33.24 15.55
N THR A 125 7.32 -32.54 14.81
CA THR A 125 6.67 -33.09 13.62
C THR A 125 6.75 -32.04 12.49
N PRO A 126 7.94 -31.86 11.88
CA PRO A 126 8.10 -30.91 10.79
C PRO A 126 7.22 -31.28 9.59
N ALA A 127 6.68 -30.27 8.93
CA ALA A 127 6.03 -30.43 7.64
C ALA A 127 7.11 -30.63 6.57
N GLU A 128 7.04 -31.73 5.83
CA GLU A 128 8.00 -32.09 4.78
C GLU A 128 7.51 -31.64 3.40
N GLU A 129 6.20 -31.67 3.18
CA GLU A 129 5.60 -31.38 1.87
C GLU A 129 4.14 -30.97 2.04
N ILE A 130 3.70 -29.94 1.32
CA ILE A 130 2.29 -29.61 1.13
C ILE A 130 1.77 -30.48 -0.01
N ILE A 131 0.71 -31.25 0.25
CA ILE A 131 0.12 -32.11 -0.75
C ILE A 131 -0.86 -31.31 -1.59
N VAL A 132 -0.61 -31.26 -2.91
CA VAL A 132 -1.46 -30.54 -3.87
C VAL A 132 -2.05 -31.54 -4.85
N GLU A 133 -3.39 -31.59 -4.96
CA GLU A 133 -4.13 -32.36 -5.93
C GLU A 133 -5.05 -31.45 -6.75
N ASP A 134 -5.00 -31.54 -8.06
CA ASP A 134 -5.81 -30.74 -8.98
C ASP A 134 -5.74 -29.21 -8.70
N GLY A 135 -4.53 -28.71 -8.34
CA GLY A 135 -4.28 -27.30 -8.03
C GLY A 135 -4.80 -26.82 -6.66
N ARG A 136 -5.16 -27.76 -5.78
CA ARG A 136 -5.71 -27.51 -4.45
C ARG A 136 -4.83 -28.15 -3.37
N ALA A 137 -4.56 -27.44 -2.30
CA ALA A 137 -3.91 -28.01 -1.12
C ALA A 137 -4.91 -28.92 -0.38
N VAL A 138 -4.55 -30.19 -0.17
CA VAL A 138 -5.40 -31.21 0.45
C VAL A 138 -4.81 -31.80 1.72
N GLY A 139 -3.62 -31.36 2.12
CA GLY A 139 -2.99 -31.83 3.34
C GLY A 139 -1.49 -31.57 3.39
N VAL A 140 -0.87 -32.15 4.41
CA VAL A 140 0.56 -32.01 4.70
C VAL A 140 1.15 -33.38 4.97
N LYS A 141 2.31 -33.65 4.39
CA LYS A 141 3.12 -34.83 4.66
C LYS A 141 4.13 -34.56 5.77
N THR A 142 4.28 -35.47 6.67
CA THR A 142 5.27 -35.45 7.76
C THR A 142 5.98 -36.79 7.86
N ALA A 143 7.11 -36.86 8.54
CA ALA A 143 7.80 -38.11 8.84
C ALA A 143 6.92 -39.12 9.61
N LYS A 144 5.87 -38.66 10.29
CA LYS A 144 4.95 -39.52 11.07
C LYS A 144 3.69 -39.95 10.31
N GLY A 145 3.51 -39.46 9.10
CA GLY A 145 2.37 -39.74 8.24
C GLY A 145 1.77 -38.50 7.61
N THR A 146 0.68 -38.69 6.90
CA THR A 146 -0.04 -37.63 6.18
C THR A 146 -1.21 -37.10 7.00
N ILE A 147 -1.39 -35.77 7.02
CA ILE A 147 -2.57 -35.13 7.59
C ILE A 147 -3.36 -34.55 6.40
N THR A 148 -4.61 -34.98 6.24
CA THR A 148 -5.52 -34.44 5.22
C THR A 148 -6.39 -33.36 5.83
N ALA A 149 -6.66 -32.30 5.06
CA ALA A 149 -7.47 -31.16 5.49
C ALA A 149 -8.15 -30.48 4.31
N ASP A 150 -9.26 -29.78 4.57
CA ASP A 150 -9.95 -28.95 3.57
C ASP A 150 -9.18 -27.68 3.25
N HIS A 151 -8.40 -27.19 4.20
CA HIS A 151 -7.53 -26.00 4.06
C HIS A 151 -6.17 -26.28 4.72
N VAL A 152 -5.11 -25.78 4.13
CA VAL A 152 -3.76 -25.76 4.70
C VAL A 152 -3.37 -24.31 4.96
N VAL A 153 -2.87 -24.00 6.16
CA VAL A 153 -2.42 -22.65 6.54
C VAL A 153 -0.94 -22.70 6.85
N LEU A 154 -0.15 -21.86 6.20
CA LEU A 154 1.27 -21.66 6.49
C LEU A 154 1.44 -20.49 7.46
N CYS A 155 2.06 -20.77 8.62
CA CYS A 155 2.48 -19.79 9.63
C CYS A 155 3.90 -20.14 10.06
N VAL A 156 4.82 -20.28 9.11
CA VAL A 156 6.15 -20.86 9.33
C VAL A 156 7.29 -19.84 9.33
N GLY A 157 6.96 -18.56 9.15
CA GLY A 157 7.87 -17.44 9.36
C GLY A 157 9.12 -17.50 8.49
N ILE A 158 10.31 -17.51 9.08
CA ILE A 158 11.59 -17.52 8.34
C ILE A 158 11.79 -18.73 7.42
N TRP A 159 11.02 -19.81 7.58
CA TRP A 159 11.01 -20.98 6.68
C TRP A 159 9.91 -20.91 5.63
N GLY A 160 9.19 -19.78 5.52
CA GLY A 160 8.03 -19.64 4.63
C GLY A 160 8.34 -20.04 3.20
N SER A 161 9.40 -19.48 2.62
CA SER A 161 9.82 -19.82 1.25
C SER A 161 10.17 -21.30 1.07
N LEU A 162 10.85 -21.90 2.05
CA LEU A 162 11.24 -23.31 1.98
C LEU A 162 10.04 -24.26 1.96
N VAL A 163 9.06 -24.03 2.82
CA VAL A 163 7.88 -24.91 2.94
C VAL A 163 6.92 -24.68 1.77
N SER A 164 6.69 -23.43 1.37
CA SER A 164 5.78 -23.11 0.28
C SER A 164 6.26 -23.63 -1.09
N GLU A 165 7.57 -23.70 -1.30
CA GLU A 165 8.14 -24.27 -2.53
C GLU A 165 7.79 -25.75 -2.76
N THR A 166 7.48 -26.49 -1.71
CA THR A 166 7.00 -27.89 -1.86
C THR A 166 5.66 -27.98 -2.58
N ALA A 167 4.90 -26.90 -2.60
CA ALA A 167 3.65 -26.73 -3.36
C ALA A 167 3.83 -25.89 -4.65
N ASN A 168 5.05 -25.60 -5.07
CA ASN A 168 5.38 -24.66 -6.15
C ASN A 168 4.82 -23.24 -5.92
N VAL A 169 4.74 -22.81 -4.68
CA VAL A 169 4.33 -21.46 -4.31
C VAL A 169 5.56 -20.65 -3.93
N LYS A 170 5.78 -19.52 -4.60
CA LYS A 170 6.83 -18.58 -4.24
C LYS A 170 6.29 -17.53 -3.26
N LEU A 171 7.01 -17.34 -2.16
CA LEU A 171 6.73 -16.28 -1.20
C LEU A 171 7.78 -15.18 -1.33
N PRO A 172 7.36 -13.92 -1.49
CA PRO A 172 8.28 -12.78 -1.64
C PRO A 172 8.83 -12.32 -0.29
N LEU A 173 9.56 -13.19 0.40
CA LEU A 173 10.20 -12.90 1.69
C LEU A 173 11.58 -13.54 1.82
N MET A 174 12.46 -12.87 2.57
CA MET A 174 13.78 -13.38 2.96
C MET A 174 14.01 -13.22 4.46
N PRO A 175 14.67 -14.19 5.12
CA PRO A 175 15.21 -14.02 6.47
C PRO A 175 16.36 -13.01 6.45
N VAL A 176 16.36 -12.06 7.41
CA VAL A 176 17.40 -11.03 7.55
C VAL A 176 17.89 -11.00 8.99
N GLU A 177 19.20 -10.86 9.19
CA GLU A 177 19.81 -10.79 10.51
C GLU A 177 19.49 -9.48 11.22
N HIS A 178 19.29 -9.59 12.54
CA HIS A 178 19.01 -8.48 13.45
C HIS A 178 19.83 -8.65 14.74
N PRO A 179 20.89 -7.87 14.95
CA PRO A 179 21.72 -7.96 16.14
C PRO A 179 20.99 -7.49 17.41
N LEU A 180 21.16 -8.25 18.47
CA LEU A 180 20.72 -7.95 19.83
C LEU A 180 21.89 -8.10 20.80
N LEU A 181 22.23 -7.02 21.52
CA LEU A 181 23.25 -7.00 22.53
C LEU A 181 22.65 -6.73 23.90
N PHE A 182 23.22 -7.34 24.94
CA PHE A 182 22.78 -7.17 26.31
C PHE A 182 23.91 -6.65 27.18
N PHE A 183 23.60 -5.66 28.01
CA PHE A 183 24.53 -4.98 28.90
C PHE A 183 24.03 -5.02 30.35
N GLY A 184 24.91 -5.34 31.30
CA GLY A 184 24.53 -5.39 32.72
C GLY A 184 25.43 -6.33 33.55
N PRO A 185 25.09 -6.57 34.82
CA PRO A 185 23.83 -6.14 35.47
C PRO A 185 23.75 -4.63 35.66
N TRP A 186 22.51 -4.10 35.68
CA TRP A 186 22.23 -2.70 36.00
C TRP A 186 21.47 -2.57 37.29
N ASP A 187 22.17 -2.04 38.33
CA ASP A 187 21.68 -2.00 39.70
C ASP A 187 20.37 -1.24 39.87
N ALA A 188 20.05 -0.28 38.98
CA ALA A 188 18.81 0.48 39.03
C ALA A 188 17.55 -0.35 38.84
N LEU A 189 17.66 -1.57 38.35
CA LEU A 189 16.55 -2.49 38.13
C LEU A 189 16.28 -3.38 39.36
N GLU A 190 17.22 -3.44 40.33
CA GLU A 190 17.08 -4.30 41.52
C GLU A 190 15.94 -3.85 42.44
N GLY A 191 15.12 -4.80 42.88
CA GLY A 191 14.06 -4.59 43.84
C GLY A 191 12.82 -3.90 43.31
N THR A 192 12.73 -3.69 42.00
CA THR A 192 11.52 -3.13 41.35
C THR A 192 10.39 -4.17 41.26
N GLY A 193 10.74 -5.44 41.10
CA GLY A 193 9.78 -6.53 40.98
C GLY A 193 9.02 -6.52 39.64
N GLU A 194 9.43 -5.66 38.67
CA GLU A 194 8.73 -5.40 37.45
C GLU A 194 9.39 -6.13 36.27
N ASP A 195 8.59 -6.57 35.28
CA ASP A 195 9.08 -7.20 34.03
C ASP A 195 9.75 -6.17 33.11
N ILE A 196 9.42 -4.90 33.22
CA ILE A 196 10.02 -3.73 32.59
C ILE A 196 9.81 -2.51 33.47
N VAL A 197 10.81 -1.64 33.59
CA VAL A 197 10.78 -0.45 34.46
C VAL A 197 10.59 0.83 33.68
N TYR A 198 11.20 0.93 32.52
CA TYR A 198 11.20 2.13 31.68
C TYR A 198 10.59 1.88 30.29
N PRO A 199 10.04 2.92 29.63
CA PRO A 199 9.58 2.79 28.25
C PRO A 199 10.75 2.45 27.32
N LEU A 200 10.46 1.64 26.28
CA LEU A 200 11.43 1.47 25.20
C LEU A 200 11.61 2.79 24.45
N PHE A 201 12.83 3.12 24.09
CA PHE A 201 13.03 4.20 23.13
C PHE A 201 13.74 3.71 21.88
N ARG A 202 13.45 4.38 20.78
CA ARG A 202 14.06 4.20 19.47
C ARG A 202 14.82 5.44 19.05
N ASP A 203 16.03 5.24 18.59
CA ASP A 203 16.86 6.21 17.89
C ASP A 203 16.86 5.82 16.40
N GLN A 204 15.76 6.17 15.71
CA GLN A 204 15.55 5.74 14.33
C GLN A 204 16.60 6.31 13.37
N GLY A 205 17.11 7.53 13.61
CA GLY A 205 18.21 8.09 12.82
C GLY A 205 19.48 7.26 12.87
N ASN A 206 19.63 6.39 13.89
CA ASN A 206 20.70 5.43 14.06
C ASN A 206 20.24 3.97 13.87
N SER A 207 19.00 3.73 13.51
CA SER A 207 18.39 2.40 13.37
C SER A 207 18.52 1.51 14.61
N ALA A 208 18.56 2.12 15.81
CA ALA A 208 18.80 1.44 17.06
C ALA A 208 17.66 1.66 18.07
N TYR A 209 17.53 0.76 19.03
CA TYR A 209 16.64 0.94 20.15
C TYR A 209 17.27 0.42 21.45
N VAL A 210 16.78 0.92 22.59
CA VAL A 210 17.20 0.46 23.93
C VAL A 210 15.98 0.25 24.79
N ARG A 211 15.98 -0.83 25.57
CA ARG A 211 15.03 -1.08 26.64
C ARG A 211 15.71 -1.79 27.83
N ASP A 212 15.09 -1.74 29.00
CA ASP A 212 15.45 -2.60 30.11
C ASP A 212 14.77 -3.97 30.01
N THR A 213 15.28 -4.93 30.77
CA THR A 213 14.71 -6.28 30.88
C THR A 213 14.08 -6.55 32.24
N GLY A 214 13.82 -5.50 33.02
CA GLY A 214 13.15 -5.60 34.34
C GLY A 214 14.03 -6.05 35.47
N ASP A 215 13.38 -6.40 36.59
CA ASP A 215 14.02 -6.83 37.83
C ASP A 215 14.83 -8.12 37.61
N PRO A 216 16.06 -8.22 38.22
CA PRO A 216 16.89 -9.43 38.15
C PRO A 216 16.22 -10.71 38.63
N THR A 217 15.14 -10.62 39.39
CA THR A 217 14.37 -11.79 39.85
C THR A 217 13.37 -12.31 38.82
N THR A 218 13.11 -11.52 37.78
CA THR A 218 12.31 -11.95 36.63
C THR A 218 13.15 -12.74 35.61
N PRO A 219 12.54 -13.58 34.79
CA PRO A 219 13.29 -14.28 33.72
C PRO A 219 14.01 -13.30 32.82
N GLU A 220 15.34 -13.48 32.69
CA GLU A 220 16.20 -12.61 31.86
C GLU A 220 16.34 -11.14 32.32
N GLY A 221 15.86 -10.78 33.53
CA GLY A 221 15.94 -9.44 34.08
C GLY A 221 17.36 -8.98 34.42
N GLY A 222 17.45 -7.69 34.78
CA GLY A 222 18.68 -7.05 35.27
C GLY A 222 19.58 -6.46 34.18
N LEU A 223 19.16 -6.41 32.92
CA LEU A 223 19.98 -5.96 31.81
C LEU A 223 19.33 -4.81 31.02
N LEU A 224 20.16 -4.13 30.23
CA LEU A 224 19.71 -3.31 29.09
C LEU A 224 19.89 -4.12 27.81
N GLU A 225 18.84 -4.18 27.01
CA GLU A 225 18.85 -4.70 25.63
C GLU A 225 19.07 -3.55 24.67
N TRP A 226 20.05 -3.70 23.77
CA TRP A 226 20.30 -2.83 22.66
C TRP A 226 20.09 -3.61 21.36
N GLY A 227 19.17 -3.15 20.52
CA GLY A 227 18.88 -3.76 19.23
C GLY A 227 19.24 -2.82 18.08
N TYR A 228 19.68 -3.41 16.98
CA TYR A 228 20.11 -2.68 15.80
C TYR A 228 19.59 -3.31 14.52
N TYR A 229 19.15 -2.49 13.58
CA TYR A 229 18.74 -2.88 12.25
C TYR A 229 19.72 -2.31 11.25
N GLU A 230 20.60 -3.15 10.69
CA GLU A 230 21.64 -2.71 9.77
C GLU A 230 21.04 -2.16 8.46
N PRO A 231 21.11 -0.83 8.20
CA PRO A 231 20.52 -0.23 7.02
C PRO A 231 21.48 -0.16 5.82
N PHE A 232 22.78 -0.37 6.02
CA PHE A 232 23.77 -0.19 4.95
C PHE A 232 24.06 -1.51 4.22
N GLU A 233 24.31 -2.57 4.97
CA GLU A 233 24.64 -3.91 4.44
C GLU A 233 23.82 -5.00 5.17
N PRO A 234 22.48 -5.05 5.01
CA PRO A 234 21.65 -6.07 5.62
C PRO A 234 22.14 -7.47 5.24
N ARG A 235 22.21 -8.38 6.19
CA ARG A 235 22.56 -9.78 5.93
C ARG A 235 21.33 -10.61 5.69
N ILE A 236 21.15 -11.06 4.44
CA ILE A 236 20.12 -12.01 4.05
C ILE A 236 20.64 -13.43 4.27
N VAL A 237 19.81 -14.27 4.87
CA VAL A 237 20.02 -15.70 5.06
C VAL A 237 19.05 -16.49 4.19
N GLU A 238 19.55 -17.49 3.47
CA GLU A 238 18.66 -18.41 2.75
C GLU A 238 17.92 -19.32 3.75
N ALA A 239 16.61 -19.48 3.56
CA ALA A 239 15.81 -20.32 4.46
C ALA A 239 16.34 -21.76 4.58
N LYS A 240 16.89 -22.33 3.50
CA LYS A 240 17.52 -23.64 3.45
C LYS A 240 18.82 -23.75 4.25
N ASP A 241 19.48 -22.62 4.50
CA ASP A 241 20.77 -22.57 5.20
C ASP A 241 20.58 -22.26 6.70
N ILE A 242 19.35 -22.08 7.16
CA ILE A 242 19.02 -21.98 8.59
C ILE A 242 19.26 -23.35 9.22
N SER A 243 20.30 -23.42 10.06
CA SER A 243 20.69 -24.68 10.70
C SER A 243 19.66 -25.15 11.72
N GLU A 244 19.36 -26.44 11.72
CA GLU A 244 18.66 -27.05 12.85
C GLU A 244 19.62 -27.08 14.05
N PRO A 245 19.20 -26.57 15.23
CA PRO A 245 20.04 -26.63 16.41
C PRO A 245 20.26 -28.07 16.87
N GLU A 246 21.48 -28.42 17.28
CA GLU A 246 21.79 -29.73 17.88
C GLU A 246 20.97 -29.98 19.15
N ASP A 247 20.66 -28.91 19.90
CA ASP A 247 19.76 -28.94 21.05
C ASP A 247 18.39 -28.32 20.67
N ALA A 248 17.35 -29.13 20.70
CA ALA A 248 15.97 -28.71 20.39
C ALA A 248 15.43 -27.58 21.30
N ARG A 249 16.13 -27.22 22.37
CA ARG A 249 15.84 -26.06 23.24
C ARG A 249 16.42 -24.75 22.69
N MET A 250 17.36 -24.82 21.77
CA MET A 250 17.92 -23.63 21.09
C MET A 250 16.99 -23.20 19.96
N SER A 251 16.88 -21.90 19.76
CA SER A 251 16.13 -21.37 18.62
C SER A 251 17.02 -21.32 17.38
N PRO A 252 16.61 -21.93 16.26
CA PRO A 252 17.37 -21.86 15.00
C PRO A 252 17.37 -20.45 14.37
N SER A 253 16.58 -19.55 14.92
CA SER A 253 16.56 -18.14 14.50
C SER A 253 17.60 -17.26 15.22
N MET A 254 18.50 -17.84 16.00
CA MET A 254 19.55 -17.12 16.75
C MET A 254 20.91 -17.59 16.23
N ASN A 255 21.60 -16.70 15.53
CA ASN A 255 22.95 -16.90 14.99
C ASN A 255 24.00 -16.19 15.87
N ASP A 256 25.26 -16.57 15.69
CA ASP A 256 26.38 -15.89 16.33
C ASP A 256 26.42 -14.40 15.96
N LEU A 257 26.71 -13.55 16.95
CA LEU A 257 26.79 -12.12 16.76
C LEU A 257 27.97 -11.71 15.87
N THR A 258 27.75 -10.78 14.97
CA THR A 258 28.77 -10.17 14.12
C THR A 258 29.05 -8.75 14.56
N LEU A 259 30.10 -8.58 15.37
CA LEU A 259 30.44 -7.30 16.03
C LEU A 259 30.87 -6.19 15.06
N ASP A 260 31.55 -6.52 13.97
CA ASP A 260 32.01 -5.53 12.99
C ASP A 260 30.87 -4.73 12.34
N GLN A 261 29.67 -5.27 12.30
CA GLN A 261 28.50 -4.59 11.76
C GLN A 261 27.83 -3.62 12.74
N VAL A 262 28.04 -3.76 14.02
CA VAL A 262 27.29 -3.00 15.04
C VAL A 262 28.09 -1.89 15.69
N MET A 263 29.43 -1.87 15.56
CA MET A 263 30.29 -0.98 16.34
C MET A 263 30.01 0.51 16.10
N ASP A 264 29.90 0.94 14.85
CA ASP A 264 29.64 2.34 14.52
C ASP A 264 28.28 2.83 15.05
N ALA A 265 27.26 1.99 14.95
CA ALA A 265 25.93 2.28 15.49
C ALA A 265 25.92 2.28 17.01
N PHE A 266 26.67 1.38 17.64
CA PHE A 266 26.80 1.31 19.09
C PHE A 266 27.53 2.56 19.63
N GLU A 267 28.64 2.99 19.02
CA GLU A 267 29.35 4.22 19.41
C GLU A 267 28.40 5.45 19.34
N ARG A 268 27.62 5.58 18.28
CA ARG A 268 26.58 6.63 18.20
C ARG A 268 25.49 6.49 19.27
N SER A 269 25.12 5.26 19.63
CA SER A 269 24.13 5.02 20.68
C SER A 269 24.65 5.41 22.07
N VAL A 270 25.95 5.27 22.32
CA VAL A 270 26.61 5.70 23.56
C VAL A 270 26.52 7.23 23.75
N GLU A 271 26.55 8.02 22.67
CA GLU A 271 26.36 9.48 22.77
C GLU A 271 24.98 9.84 23.35
N LEU A 272 23.95 9.09 22.97
CA LEU A 272 22.57 9.29 23.45
C LEU A 272 22.33 8.60 24.81
N THR A 273 23.00 7.47 25.05
CA THR A 273 22.80 6.62 26.24
C THR A 273 24.16 6.20 26.79
N PRO A 274 24.88 7.10 27.50
CA PRO A 274 26.26 6.86 27.92
C PRO A 274 26.46 5.63 28.81
N VAL A 275 25.46 5.24 29.56
CA VAL A 275 25.51 4.07 30.49
C VAL A 275 25.80 2.77 29.73
N LEU A 276 25.51 2.66 28.46
CA LEU A 276 25.82 1.48 27.64
C LEU A 276 27.34 1.19 27.60
N ALA A 277 28.18 2.24 27.64
CA ALA A 277 29.64 2.07 27.71
C ALA A 277 30.17 1.74 29.11
N GLU A 278 29.38 1.96 30.15
CA GLU A 278 29.76 1.73 31.55
C GLU A 278 29.39 0.33 32.03
N LEU A 279 28.37 -0.30 31.42
CA LEU A 279 27.89 -1.62 31.79
C LEU A 279 28.70 -2.73 31.13
N PRO A 280 28.95 -3.86 31.82
CA PRO A 280 29.55 -5.04 31.23
C PRO A 280 28.70 -5.55 30.06
N TRP A 281 29.36 -5.95 28.96
CA TRP A 281 28.70 -6.61 27.87
C TRP A 281 28.49 -8.11 28.16
N GLU A 282 27.23 -8.58 28.05
CA GLU A 282 26.83 -9.97 28.25
C GLU A 282 26.91 -10.74 26.89
N GLU A 283 28.13 -11.06 26.48
CA GLU A 283 28.41 -11.71 25.17
C GLU A 283 27.59 -12.97 24.96
N ARG A 284 27.46 -13.81 25.99
CA ARG A 284 26.76 -15.12 25.90
C ARG A 284 25.26 -15.00 25.68
N ARG A 285 24.67 -13.83 25.91
CA ARG A 285 23.26 -13.54 25.70
C ARG A 285 23.03 -12.75 24.41
N SER A 286 24.08 -12.19 23.83
CA SER A 286 24.04 -11.40 22.60
C SER A 286 24.07 -12.31 21.38
N PHE A 287 23.29 -12.00 20.36
CA PHE A 287 23.13 -12.83 19.18
C PHE A 287 22.60 -12.03 17.99
N ASN A 288 22.71 -12.60 16.79
CA ASN A 288 21.93 -12.17 15.62
C ASN A 288 20.64 -12.97 15.53
N GLY A 289 19.51 -12.30 15.63
CA GLY A 289 18.21 -12.90 15.37
C GLY A 289 17.84 -12.87 13.89
N LEU A 290 16.89 -13.68 13.46
CA LEU A 290 16.37 -13.68 12.09
C LEU A 290 14.96 -13.11 12.07
N LEU A 291 14.72 -12.17 11.16
CA LEU A 291 13.41 -11.57 10.87
C LEU A 291 12.99 -11.94 9.45
N SER A 292 11.70 -12.18 9.21
CA SER A 292 11.15 -12.28 7.87
C SER A 292 10.92 -10.88 7.30
N VAL A 293 11.55 -10.56 6.16
CA VAL A 293 11.39 -9.30 5.44
C VAL A 293 10.85 -9.59 4.05
N THR A 294 9.74 -8.96 3.71
CA THR A 294 9.08 -9.07 2.39
C THR A 294 9.63 -8.05 1.39
N THR A 295 9.24 -8.18 0.15
CA THR A 295 9.67 -7.28 -0.94
C THR A 295 9.03 -5.89 -0.90
N ASP A 296 8.05 -5.66 -0.04
CA ASP A 296 7.34 -4.38 0.12
C ASP A 296 7.16 -3.97 1.59
N GLY A 297 7.66 -4.79 2.53
CA GLY A 297 7.54 -4.55 3.98
C GLY A 297 6.19 -4.98 4.59
N GLY A 298 5.18 -5.32 3.78
CA GLY A 298 3.87 -5.79 4.24
C GLY A 298 3.88 -7.28 4.59
N SER A 299 3.06 -7.70 5.55
CA SER A 299 2.82 -9.12 5.82
C SER A 299 2.15 -9.82 4.62
N ILE A 300 2.24 -11.15 4.56
CA ILE A 300 1.58 -11.95 3.53
C ILE A 300 0.45 -12.73 4.21
N ILE A 301 -0.78 -12.23 4.10
CA ILE A 301 -1.95 -12.80 4.79
C ILE A 301 -3.09 -12.99 3.78
N GLY A 302 -3.56 -14.23 3.64
CA GLY A 302 -4.68 -14.53 2.74
C GLY A 302 -4.50 -15.84 2.00
N GLN A 303 -5.40 -16.13 1.07
CA GLN A 303 -5.31 -17.32 0.23
C GLN A 303 -4.24 -17.16 -0.85
N SER A 304 -3.43 -18.18 -1.06
CA SER A 304 -2.45 -18.22 -2.15
C SER A 304 -3.10 -17.90 -3.51
N ALA A 305 -2.38 -17.12 -4.33
CA ALA A 305 -2.78 -16.88 -5.71
C ALA A 305 -2.50 -18.07 -6.63
N GLN A 306 -1.59 -18.98 -6.25
CA GLN A 306 -1.15 -20.09 -7.08
C GLN A 306 -1.85 -21.43 -6.76
N VAL A 307 -2.18 -21.66 -5.49
CA VAL A 307 -2.76 -22.93 -5.01
C VAL A 307 -4.00 -22.67 -4.19
N LYS A 308 -5.12 -23.26 -4.59
CA LYS A 308 -6.40 -23.14 -3.88
C LYS A 308 -6.29 -23.80 -2.49
N ASP A 309 -7.05 -23.26 -1.53
CA ASP A 309 -7.11 -23.74 -0.14
C ASP A 309 -5.77 -23.81 0.59
N LEU A 310 -4.73 -23.22 0.01
CA LEU A 310 -3.51 -22.89 0.70
C LEU A 310 -3.61 -21.43 1.18
N TRP A 311 -3.58 -21.26 2.50
CA TRP A 311 -3.65 -19.96 3.16
C TRP A 311 -2.30 -19.59 3.77
N LEU A 312 -1.99 -18.33 3.80
CA LEU A 312 -0.69 -17.81 4.22
C LEU A 312 -0.89 -16.81 5.37
N CYS A 313 -0.01 -16.85 6.36
CA CYS A 313 0.10 -15.88 7.43
C CYS A 313 1.59 -15.74 7.78
N GLU A 314 2.31 -15.01 6.94
CA GLU A 314 3.77 -14.97 6.92
C GLU A 314 4.28 -13.54 7.11
N ALA A 315 5.52 -13.38 7.54
CA ALA A 315 6.16 -12.11 7.87
C ALA A 315 5.35 -11.29 8.91
N VAL A 316 4.82 -11.99 9.91
CA VAL A 316 4.03 -11.42 11.01
C VAL A 316 4.92 -11.29 12.25
N TRP A 317 4.96 -10.09 12.81
CA TRP A 317 5.76 -9.81 14.00
C TRP A 317 4.90 -9.84 15.27
N VAL A 318 5.56 -9.88 16.44
CA VAL A 318 4.87 -10.04 17.74
C VAL A 318 3.76 -9.00 17.96
N LYS A 319 4.02 -7.76 17.58
CA LYS A 319 3.04 -6.68 17.74
C LYS A 319 1.78 -6.86 16.87
N ASP A 320 1.88 -7.63 15.79
CA ASP A 320 0.81 -7.83 14.80
C ASP A 320 0.13 -9.19 14.90
N GLY A 321 0.70 -10.13 15.67
CA GLY A 321 0.30 -11.54 15.66
C GLY A 321 -1.21 -11.80 15.83
N PRO A 322 -1.85 -11.37 16.92
CA PRO A 322 -3.29 -11.50 17.10
C PRO A 322 -4.13 -10.79 16.03
N GLY A 323 -3.72 -9.59 15.58
CA GLY A 323 -4.39 -8.85 14.52
C GLY A 323 -4.32 -9.58 13.18
N ALA A 324 -3.17 -10.13 12.82
CA ALA A 324 -2.99 -10.96 11.64
C ALA A 324 -3.84 -12.23 11.70
N GLY A 325 -3.85 -12.90 12.85
CA GLY A 325 -4.71 -14.06 13.10
C GLY A 325 -6.20 -13.73 12.96
N LYS A 326 -6.63 -12.55 13.44
CA LYS A 326 -8.00 -12.05 13.29
C LYS A 326 -8.36 -11.86 11.80
N LEU A 327 -7.52 -11.14 11.05
CA LEU A 327 -7.75 -10.90 9.63
C LEU A 327 -7.85 -12.20 8.83
N LEU A 328 -6.94 -13.15 9.08
CA LEU A 328 -6.96 -14.45 8.40
C LEU A 328 -8.21 -15.25 8.76
N ALA A 329 -8.54 -15.34 10.05
CA ALA A 329 -9.72 -16.08 10.51
C ALA A 329 -11.02 -15.51 9.92
N ASP A 330 -11.17 -14.18 9.89
CA ASP A 330 -12.32 -13.52 9.28
C ASP A 330 -12.39 -13.81 7.77
N TRP A 331 -11.26 -13.73 7.09
CA TRP A 331 -11.23 -13.99 5.65
C TRP A 331 -11.62 -15.44 5.33
N MET A 332 -11.07 -16.41 6.08
CA MET A 332 -11.40 -17.84 5.91
C MET A 332 -12.86 -18.17 6.25
N THR A 333 -13.44 -17.51 7.26
CA THR A 333 -14.79 -17.84 7.75
C THR A 333 -15.89 -17.02 7.11
N ASN A 334 -15.62 -15.74 6.82
CA ASN A 334 -16.62 -14.78 6.34
C ASN A 334 -16.40 -14.39 4.86
N GLY A 335 -15.30 -14.85 4.23
CA GLY A 335 -14.92 -14.48 2.87
C GLY A 335 -14.47 -13.02 2.70
N ARG A 336 -14.25 -12.30 3.82
CA ARG A 336 -13.77 -10.92 3.84
C ARG A 336 -13.03 -10.61 5.13
N THR A 337 -12.23 -9.56 5.11
CA THR A 337 -11.57 -8.97 6.27
C THR A 337 -12.37 -7.76 6.80
N GLU A 338 -12.08 -7.34 8.02
CA GLU A 338 -12.68 -6.13 8.62
C GLU A 338 -12.17 -4.85 7.95
N MET A 339 -10.90 -4.86 7.49
CA MET A 339 -10.24 -3.77 6.77
C MET A 339 -9.79 -4.21 5.40
N ASP A 340 -9.53 -3.27 4.49
CA ASP A 340 -9.04 -3.61 3.14
C ASP A 340 -7.69 -4.35 3.22
N PRO A 341 -7.60 -5.57 2.65
CA PRO A 341 -6.41 -6.39 2.74
C PRO A 341 -5.41 -6.15 1.61
N HIS A 342 -5.57 -5.12 0.76
CA HIS A 342 -4.75 -4.98 -0.44
C HIS A 342 -3.24 -4.97 -0.14
N GLY A 343 -2.81 -4.36 0.97
CA GLY A 343 -1.41 -4.32 1.39
C GLY A 343 -0.86 -5.64 1.96
N ILE A 344 -1.69 -6.66 2.17
CA ILE A 344 -1.29 -7.98 2.71
C ILE A 344 -1.73 -9.17 1.86
N ASP A 345 -2.66 -8.98 0.90
CA ASP A 345 -3.15 -10.04 0.01
C ASP A 345 -1.98 -10.63 -0.79
N PRO A 346 -1.74 -11.96 -0.75
CA PRO A 346 -0.72 -12.59 -1.58
C PRO A 346 -0.85 -12.29 -3.07
N ALA A 347 -2.06 -12.03 -3.55
CA ALA A 347 -2.35 -11.70 -4.95
C ALA A 347 -1.87 -10.30 -5.37
N ARG A 348 -1.37 -9.45 -4.46
CA ARG A 348 -0.76 -8.15 -4.80
C ARG A 348 0.54 -8.27 -5.58
N HIS A 349 1.20 -9.43 -5.49
CA HIS A 349 2.45 -9.69 -6.20
C HIS A 349 2.22 -10.35 -7.54
N TYR A 350 2.73 -9.73 -8.59
CA TYR A 350 2.73 -10.29 -9.93
C TYR A 350 3.76 -11.42 -10.08
N PRO A 351 3.57 -12.38 -11.02
CA PRO A 351 4.53 -13.46 -11.23
C PRO A 351 5.97 -13.00 -11.47
N ILE A 352 6.17 -11.86 -12.14
CA ILE A 352 7.50 -11.25 -12.37
C ILE A 352 8.19 -10.83 -11.06
N GLN A 353 7.41 -10.48 -10.04
CA GLN A 353 7.90 -10.10 -8.71
C GLN A 353 8.17 -11.33 -7.81
N LEU A 354 7.92 -12.53 -8.30
CA LEU A 354 8.14 -13.80 -7.59
C LEU A 354 9.36 -14.55 -8.10
N THR A 355 10.23 -13.91 -8.88
CA THR A 355 11.53 -14.49 -9.26
C THR A 355 12.52 -14.41 -8.10
N ASP A 356 13.42 -15.39 -7.98
CA ASP A 356 14.40 -15.43 -6.88
C ASP A 356 15.27 -14.17 -6.85
N GLU A 357 15.64 -13.64 -8.02
CA GLU A 357 16.42 -12.41 -8.13
C GLU A 357 15.65 -11.19 -7.62
N PHE A 358 14.39 -11.04 -8.02
CA PHE A 358 13.55 -9.95 -7.54
C PHE A 358 13.38 -10.01 -6.02
N ILE A 359 13.00 -11.19 -5.50
CA ILE A 359 12.77 -11.40 -4.07
C ILE A 359 14.01 -11.02 -3.27
N ARG A 360 15.19 -11.52 -3.66
CA ARG A 360 16.45 -11.21 -2.97
C ARG A 360 16.77 -9.72 -2.99
N ASN A 361 16.80 -9.12 -4.18
CA ASN A 361 17.23 -7.73 -4.35
C ASN A 361 16.28 -6.75 -3.68
N ARG A 362 14.96 -6.97 -3.82
CA ARG A 362 13.95 -6.09 -3.25
C ARG A 362 13.82 -6.27 -1.73
N SER A 363 13.88 -7.49 -1.19
CA SER A 363 13.92 -7.70 0.26
C SER A 363 15.17 -7.09 0.89
N TYR A 364 16.33 -7.11 0.20
CA TYR A 364 17.52 -6.41 0.64
C TYR A 364 17.30 -4.89 0.72
N GLU A 365 16.72 -4.28 -0.32
CA GLU A 365 16.38 -2.86 -0.33
C GLU A 365 15.37 -2.50 0.78
N ILE A 366 14.34 -3.33 0.98
CA ILE A 366 13.38 -3.11 2.06
C ILE A 366 14.02 -3.24 3.43
N ALA A 367 14.91 -4.22 3.62
CA ALA A 367 15.65 -4.36 4.88
C ALA A 367 16.46 -3.09 5.22
N GLN A 368 17.01 -2.41 4.21
CA GLN A 368 17.68 -1.12 4.39
C GLN A 368 16.73 0.01 4.83
N LYS A 369 15.44 -0.07 4.45
CA LYS A 369 14.45 1.00 4.65
C LYS A 369 13.52 0.78 5.84
N ILE A 370 13.45 -0.42 6.39
CA ILE A 370 12.41 -0.84 7.34
C ILE A 370 12.45 -0.03 8.66
N TYR A 371 13.61 0.47 9.05
CA TYR A 371 13.83 1.30 10.23
C TYR A 371 14.57 2.60 9.94
N THR A 372 14.77 2.96 8.67
CA THR A 372 15.34 4.25 8.33
C THR A 372 14.35 5.38 8.56
N PRO A 373 14.82 6.55 8.98
CA PRO A 373 13.95 7.71 9.08
C PRO A 373 13.42 8.12 7.70
N ALA A 374 12.18 8.56 7.69
CA ALA A 374 11.60 9.30 6.59
C ALA A 374 11.69 8.70 5.18
N VAL A 375 11.12 7.51 4.97
CA VAL A 375 10.84 7.06 3.59
C VAL A 375 9.71 7.94 3.05
N HIS A 376 10.02 8.71 2.01
CA HIS A 376 9.00 9.54 1.35
C HIS A 376 7.98 8.66 0.63
N PRO A 377 6.65 8.96 0.66
CA PRO A 377 5.63 8.16 -0.04
C PRO A 377 5.88 8.01 -1.55
N ARG A 378 6.62 8.95 -2.15
CA ARG A 378 6.98 8.95 -3.57
C ARG A 378 8.43 8.50 -3.82
N GLU A 379 9.05 7.82 -2.88
CA GLU A 379 10.43 7.34 -3.07
C GLU A 379 10.46 6.15 -4.03
N PRO A 380 11.19 6.25 -5.16
CA PRO A 380 11.29 5.14 -6.10
C PRO A 380 12.16 4.01 -5.52
N TYR A 381 11.84 2.79 -5.89
CA TYR A 381 12.73 1.67 -5.66
C TYR A 381 14.01 1.79 -6.49
N ALA A 382 15.14 1.40 -5.90
CA ALA A 382 16.45 1.42 -6.56
C ALA A 382 16.78 0.08 -7.24
N THR A 383 16.30 -1.04 -6.68
CA THR A 383 16.60 -2.39 -7.15
C THR A 383 15.52 -2.95 -8.07
N SER A 384 15.86 -4.01 -8.79
CA SER A 384 14.91 -4.77 -9.64
C SER A 384 14.15 -3.86 -10.62
N ARG A 385 14.90 -2.96 -11.25
CA ARG A 385 14.41 -2.01 -12.24
C ARG A 385 14.39 -2.64 -13.65
N GLN A 386 13.58 -2.07 -14.53
CA GLN A 386 13.48 -2.44 -15.95
C GLN A 386 13.05 -3.90 -16.20
N LEU A 387 12.23 -4.47 -15.28
CA LEU A 387 11.70 -5.81 -15.47
C LEU A 387 10.67 -5.86 -16.60
N ARG A 388 9.86 -4.81 -16.69
CA ARG A 388 8.90 -4.57 -17.75
C ARG A 388 9.07 -3.15 -18.28
N VAL A 389 9.24 -3.01 -19.57
CA VAL A 389 9.37 -1.71 -20.23
C VAL A 389 8.39 -1.63 -21.40
N SER A 390 7.85 -0.45 -21.66
CA SER A 390 6.99 -0.21 -22.81
C SER A 390 7.79 -0.18 -24.11
N PRO A 391 7.16 -0.28 -25.29
CA PRO A 391 7.86 -0.08 -26.56
C PRO A 391 8.41 1.34 -26.70
N PHE A 392 7.95 2.30 -25.88
CA PHE A 392 8.38 3.70 -25.90
C PHE A 392 9.55 3.98 -24.97
N TYR A 393 9.95 3.04 -24.12
CA TYR A 393 10.90 3.25 -23.03
C TYR A 393 12.18 3.98 -23.46
N GLU A 394 12.79 3.56 -24.58
CA GLU A 394 14.00 4.22 -25.09
C GLU A 394 13.75 5.69 -25.52
N ARG A 395 12.53 6.01 -25.99
CA ARG A 395 12.14 7.39 -26.29
C ARG A 395 11.95 8.20 -25.02
N GLU A 396 11.31 7.59 -24.03
CA GLU A 396 11.09 8.19 -22.72
C GLU A 396 12.42 8.45 -21.98
N VAL A 397 13.39 7.51 -22.07
CA VAL A 397 14.74 7.69 -21.56
C VAL A 397 15.45 8.84 -22.28
N ALA A 398 15.35 8.91 -23.63
CA ALA A 398 15.97 9.98 -24.42
C ALA A 398 15.39 11.37 -24.09
N LEU A 399 14.14 11.44 -23.61
CA LEU A 399 13.49 12.65 -23.14
C LEU A 399 13.83 12.99 -21.67
N GLY A 400 14.66 12.19 -21.01
CA GLY A 400 15.00 12.34 -19.60
C GLY A 400 13.82 12.02 -18.68
N GLY A 401 13.12 10.93 -18.96
CA GLY A 401 12.02 10.44 -18.13
C GLY A 401 12.46 10.19 -16.68
N TYR A 402 11.68 10.66 -15.71
CA TYR A 402 11.84 10.30 -14.31
C TYR A 402 10.96 9.07 -14.01
N PHE A 403 11.61 7.92 -13.81
CA PHE A 403 10.90 6.65 -13.74
C PHE A 403 10.64 6.18 -12.31
N MET A 404 9.42 5.66 -12.09
CA MET A 404 9.04 4.88 -10.91
C MET A 404 8.57 3.48 -11.33
N GLU A 405 9.03 2.47 -10.62
CA GLU A 405 8.62 1.09 -10.86
C GLU A 405 7.32 0.77 -10.11
N VAL A 406 6.35 0.17 -10.79
CA VAL A 406 5.15 -0.43 -10.20
C VAL A 406 4.83 -1.74 -10.90
N ALA A 407 4.65 -2.82 -10.14
CA ALA A 407 4.36 -4.16 -10.68
C ALA A 407 5.36 -4.63 -11.75
N GLY A 408 6.62 -4.20 -11.63
CA GLY A 408 7.69 -4.49 -12.58
C GLY A 408 7.79 -3.51 -13.75
N TRP A 409 6.79 -2.64 -13.97
CA TRP A 409 6.78 -1.66 -15.05
C TRP A 409 7.54 -0.39 -14.69
N GLU A 410 8.38 0.09 -15.62
CA GLU A 410 8.92 1.44 -15.58
C GLU A 410 7.88 2.44 -16.08
N ARG A 411 7.53 3.42 -15.26
CA ARG A 411 6.55 4.46 -15.59
C ARG A 411 7.19 5.82 -15.48
N ALA A 412 7.22 6.59 -16.56
CA ALA A 412 7.72 7.95 -16.54
C ALA A 412 6.75 8.87 -15.80
N TYR A 413 7.23 9.51 -14.74
CA TYR A 413 6.48 10.50 -13.94
C TYR A 413 6.35 11.85 -14.64
N GLY A 414 7.36 12.21 -15.43
CA GLY A 414 7.48 13.42 -16.23
C GLY A 414 8.77 13.39 -17.05
N TYR A 415 9.00 14.38 -17.89
CA TYR A 415 10.12 14.41 -18.85
C TYR A 415 10.95 15.68 -18.74
N ALA A 416 12.26 15.56 -18.45
CA ALA A 416 13.19 16.67 -18.32
C ALA A 416 13.29 17.53 -19.60
N ALA A 417 13.12 16.93 -20.79
CA ALA A 417 13.10 17.64 -22.06
C ALA A 417 12.02 18.73 -22.13
N ASN A 418 10.95 18.63 -21.32
CA ASN A 418 9.90 19.62 -21.23
C ASN A 418 10.26 20.86 -20.37
N GLU A 419 11.40 20.83 -19.65
CA GLU A 419 11.79 21.92 -18.75
C GLU A 419 12.06 23.23 -19.51
N GLU A 420 12.87 23.19 -20.57
CA GLU A 420 13.22 24.39 -21.34
C GLU A 420 12.02 25.01 -22.06
N THR A 421 11.04 24.20 -22.46
CA THR A 421 9.91 24.64 -23.27
C THR A 421 8.65 24.87 -22.46
N LEU A 422 8.16 23.86 -21.78
CA LEU A 422 6.88 23.91 -21.07
C LEU A 422 6.98 24.63 -19.73
N LEU A 423 7.97 24.30 -18.92
CA LEU A 423 8.13 24.94 -17.63
C LEU A 423 8.43 26.44 -17.79
N ALA A 424 9.24 26.82 -18.80
CA ALA A 424 9.45 28.22 -19.13
C ALA A 424 8.15 28.91 -19.57
N LYS A 425 7.29 28.24 -20.36
CA LYS A 425 5.99 28.75 -20.80
C LYS A 425 5.01 28.96 -19.64
N TYR A 426 4.96 28.05 -18.70
CA TYR A 426 3.96 28.03 -17.63
C TYR A 426 4.53 28.40 -16.26
N ARG A 427 5.73 28.97 -16.18
CA ARG A 427 6.44 29.25 -14.93
C ARG A 427 5.59 30.03 -13.90
N ASP A 428 4.78 30.96 -14.35
CA ASP A 428 3.92 31.77 -13.49
C ASP A 428 2.74 30.98 -12.88
N GLN A 429 2.46 29.82 -13.40
CA GLN A 429 1.36 28.93 -12.97
C GLN A 429 1.85 27.68 -12.21
N VAL A 430 3.13 27.36 -12.34
CA VAL A 430 3.74 26.20 -11.70
C VAL A 430 4.46 26.64 -10.42
N PRO A 431 4.02 26.17 -9.24
CA PRO A 431 4.65 26.57 -8.00
C PRO A 431 6.05 25.97 -7.85
N THR A 432 6.94 26.75 -7.23
CA THR A 432 8.20 26.25 -6.68
C THR A 432 7.96 25.82 -5.24
N ARG A 433 8.42 24.64 -4.87
CA ARG A 433 8.26 24.09 -3.52
C ARG A 433 9.52 24.35 -2.70
N GLU A 434 9.41 25.19 -1.67
CA GLU A 434 10.53 25.61 -0.83
C GLU A 434 10.86 24.60 0.27
N ALA A 435 9.84 23.92 0.82
CA ALA A 435 10.04 22.91 1.83
C ALA A 435 10.70 21.66 1.22
N GLU A 436 11.78 21.21 1.84
CA GLU A 436 12.57 20.05 1.34
C GLU A 436 11.69 18.81 1.15
N TRP A 437 10.88 18.46 2.15
CA TRP A 437 9.96 17.31 2.07
C TRP A 437 8.98 17.45 0.90
N ASP A 438 8.35 18.60 0.74
CA ASP A 438 7.35 18.82 -0.31
C ASP A 438 7.99 18.84 -1.70
N ASN A 439 9.29 19.13 -1.78
CA ASN A 439 10.08 19.14 -3.01
C ASN A 439 10.75 17.78 -3.29
N ARG A 440 10.92 16.93 -2.29
CA ARG A 440 11.53 15.59 -2.46
C ARG A 440 10.68 14.76 -3.40
N HIS A 441 11.31 14.16 -4.42
CA HIS A 441 10.63 13.39 -5.47
C HIS A 441 9.49 14.16 -6.18
N PHE A 442 9.47 15.48 -6.07
CA PHE A 442 8.60 16.34 -6.83
C PHE A 442 9.29 16.77 -8.12
N TRP A 443 8.52 16.69 -9.20
CA TRP A 443 8.98 17.20 -10.47
C TRP A 443 8.02 18.26 -10.97
N GLU A 444 8.41 19.54 -10.88
CA GLU A 444 7.56 20.67 -11.28
C GLU A 444 7.20 20.66 -12.77
N VAL A 445 8.03 20.02 -13.60
CA VAL A 445 7.75 19.81 -15.04
C VAL A 445 6.41 19.09 -15.26
N SER A 446 6.03 18.15 -14.39
CA SER A 446 4.74 17.45 -14.51
C SER A 446 3.54 18.39 -14.42
N ASN A 447 3.65 19.49 -13.66
CA ASN A 447 2.61 20.51 -13.62
C ASN A 447 2.56 21.33 -14.92
N ALA A 448 3.70 21.57 -15.57
CA ALA A 448 3.75 22.21 -16.88
C ALA A 448 3.20 21.29 -17.99
N GLU A 449 3.47 19.98 -17.91
CA GLU A 449 2.87 18.96 -18.77
C GLU A 449 1.35 18.90 -18.63
N HIS A 450 0.83 19.00 -17.40
CA HIS A 450 -0.60 19.12 -17.13
C HIS A 450 -1.24 20.29 -17.88
N LEU A 451 -0.62 21.47 -17.84
CA LEU A 451 -1.12 22.65 -18.52
C LEU A 451 -1.00 22.52 -20.05
N ALA A 452 0.08 21.92 -20.55
CA ALA A 452 0.27 21.67 -21.96
C ALA A 452 -0.80 20.73 -22.54
N LEU A 453 -1.15 19.65 -21.80
CA LEU A 453 -2.26 18.77 -22.17
C LEU A 453 -3.60 19.52 -22.22
N SER A 454 -3.82 20.46 -21.29
CA SER A 454 -5.04 21.29 -21.27
C SER A 454 -5.15 22.27 -22.46
N ASP A 455 -4.01 22.74 -22.96
CA ASP A 455 -3.94 23.76 -24.02
C ASP A 455 -3.87 23.15 -25.44
N GLY A 456 -3.39 21.89 -25.58
CA GLY A 456 -3.09 21.29 -26.87
C GLY A 456 -3.43 19.80 -26.94
N ALA A 457 -2.42 18.97 -27.19
CA ALA A 457 -2.54 17.51 -27.16
C ALA A 457 -1.37 16.93 -26.37
N GLY A 458 -1.68 16.00 -25.46
CA GLY A 458 -0.70 15.22 -24.71
C GLY A 458 -0.82 13.74 -24.97
N MET A 459 0.31 13.03 -24.95
CA MET A 459 0.35 11.56 -25.02
C MET A 459 0.96 11.00 -23.74
N ILE A 460 0.35 9.94 -23.23
CA ILE A 460 0.72 9.31 -21.95
C ILE A 460 0.90 7.80 -22.15
N ASN A 461 2.03 7.28 -21.70
CA ASN A 461 2.29 5.85 -21.71
C ASN A 461 1.46 5.15 -20.63
N LEU A 462 0.51 4.30 -21.06
CA LEU A 462 -0.36 3.50 -20.20
C LEU A 462 -0.15 1.98 -20.39
N SER A 463 0.97 1.57 -20.98
CA SER A 463 1.28 0.16 -21.24
C SER A 463 1.39 -0.70 -19.98
N HIS A 464 1.38 -0.08 -18.80
CA HIS A 464 1.34 -0.74 -17.49
C HIS A 464 -0.07 -1.20 -17.07
N PHE A 465 -1.13 -0.88 -17.80
CA PHE A 465 -2.45 -1.43 -17.50
C PHE A 465 -2.45 -2.94 -17.58
N ALA A 466 -3.15 -3.60 -16.65
CA ALA A 466 -3.41 -5.01 -16.75
C ALA A 466 -4.63 -5.24 -17.66
N ILE A 467 -4.43 -6.05 -18.70
CA ILE A 467 -5.42 -6.28 -19.74
C ILE A 467 -5.67 -7.78 -19.87
N PHE A 468 -6.92 -8.19 -19.67
CA PHE A 468 -7.35 -9.57 -19.78
C PHE A 468 -8.50 -9.69 -20.76
N ASP A 469 -8.37 -10.56 -21.77
CA ASP A 469 -9.48 -10.97 -22.59
C ASP A 469 -10.13 -12.21 -21.94
N VAL A 470 -11.39 -12.06 -21.51
CA VAL A 470 -12.20 -13.12 -20.90
C VAL A 470 -13.10 -13.67 -21.98
N VAL A 471 -12.88 -14.94 -22.35
CA VAL A 471 -13.52 -15.57 -23.50
C VAL A 471 -14.19 -16.88 -23.15
N GLY A 472 -15.20 -17.26 -23.92
CA GLY A 472 -15.90 -18.53 -23.77
C GLY A 472 -17.39 -18.38 -23.50
N ALA A 473 -18.11 -19.47 -23.63
CA ALA A 473 -19.58 -19.49 -23.56
C ALA A 473 -20.15 -19.02 -22.20
N GLU A 474 -19.33 -19.06 -21.12
CA GLU A 474 -19.72 -18.63 -19.78
C GLU A 474 -19.04 -17.30 -19.36
N ALA A 475 -18.28 -16.65 -20.25
CA ALA A 475 -17.57 -15.38 -19.96
C ALA A 475 -18.55 -14.27 -19.56
N GLU A 476 -19.69 -14.13 -20.29
CA GLU A 476 -20.74 -13.17 -19.95
C GLU A 476 -21.31 -13.43 -18.54
N ALA A 477 -21.61 -14.69 -18.21
CA ALA A 477 -22.15 -15.06 -16.92
C ALA A 477 -21.21 -14.69 -15.77
N LEU A 478 -19.90 -14.96 -15.93
CA LEU A 478 -18.88 -14.57 -14.97
C LEU A 478 -18.85 -13.05 -14.76
N LEU A 479 -18.70 -12.29 -15.84
CA LEU A 479 -18.51 -10.84 -15.74
C LEU A 479 -19.78 -10.12 -15.26
N GLU A 480 -20.98 -10.63 -15.64
CA GLU A 480 -22.23 -10.15 -15.06
C GLU A 480 -22.31 -10.45 -13.56
N PHE A 481 -21.85 -11.60 -13.09
CA PHE A 481 -21.83 -11.92 -11.67
C PHE A 481 -20.78 -11.09 -10.91
N CYS A 482 -19.65 -10.80 -11.48
CA CYS A 482 -18.62 -9.98 -10.85
C CYS A 482 -18.97 -8.50 -10.73
N SER A 483 -19.71 -7.96 -11.71
CA SER A 483 -19.88 -6.51 -11.92
C SER A 483 -21.17 -5.97 -11.32
N VAL A 484 -21.14 -4.78 -10.73
CA VAL A 484 -22.35 -4.03 -10.32
C VAL A 484 -23.11 -3.52 -11.56
N ALA A 485 -22.40 -3.13 -12.62
CA ALA A 485 -22.99 -2.68 -13.87
C ALA A 485 -23.41 -3.85 -14.75
N LYS A 486 -24.30 -3.58 -15.71
CA LYS A 486 -24.57 -4.50 -16.83
C LYS A 486 -23.43 -4.46 -17.84
N VAL A 487 -22.91 -5.62 -18.18
CA VAL A 487 -21.80 -5.77 -19.14
C VAL A 487 -22.09 -6.79 -20.22
N GLY A 488 -23.16 -7.59 -20.07
CA GLY A 488 -23.54 -8.71 -20.93
C GLY A 488 -24.35 -8.32 -22.17
N THR A 489 -25.30 -9.20 -22.56
CA THR A 489 -26.04 -9.17 -23.83
C THR A 489 -26.75 -7.85 -24.15
N ASP A 490 -27.22 -7.14 -23.13
CA ASP A 490 -27.83 -5.81 -23.26
C ASP A 490 -26.80 -4.69 -23.59
N THR A 491 -25.50 -5.00 -23.54
CA THR A 491 -24.42 -4.08 -23.85
C THR A 491 -23.94 -4.30 -25.29
N PRO A 492 -24.02 -3.29 -26.16
CA PRO A 492 -23.54 -3.43 -27.54
C PRO A 492 -22.06 -3.79 -27.62
N VAL A 493 -21.68 -4.56 -28.65
CA VAL A 493 -20.27 -4.78 -28.99
C VAL A 493 -19.57 -3.43 -29.19
N GLY A 494 -18.37 -3.28 -28.65
CA GLY A 494 -17.59 -2.05 -28.63
C GLY A 494 -18.00 -1.04 -27.57
N LYS A 495 -19.02 -1.33 -26.72
CA LYS A 495 -19.35 -0.46 -25.60
C LYS A 495 -18.49 -0.79 -24.39
N GLY A 496 -17.79 0.23 -23.86
CA GLY A 496 -17.07 0.16 -22.61
C GLY A 496 -17.94 0.56 -21.42
N VAL A 497 -17.79 -0.17 -20.34
CA VAL A 497 -18.54 0.03 -19.09
C VAL A 497 -17.55 0.10 -17.92
N TYR A 498 -17.42 1.27 -17.32
CA TYR A 498 -16.76 1.41 -16.03
C TYR A 498 -17.64 0.79 -14.95
N THR A 499 -17.08 -0.11 -14.17
CA THR A 499 -17.81 -0.88 -13.16
C THR A 499 -16.94 -1.18 -11.94
N HIS A 500 -17.56 -1.79 -10.92
CA HIS A 500 -16.91 -2.14 -9.69
C HIS A 500 -17.20 -3.61 -9.35
N PHE A 501 -16.23 -4.26 -8.74
CA PHE A 501 -16.39 -5.51 -8.02
C PHE A 501 -16.60 -5.20 -6.55
N LEU A 502 -17.44 -5.97 -5.89
CA LEU A 502 -17.76 -5.78 -4.47
C LEU A 502 -17.35 -7.01 -3.67
N ASP A 503 -17.10 -6.81 -2.38
CA ASP A 503 -17.03 -7.90 -1.44
C ASP A 503 -18.45 -8.35 -0.99
N ASN A 504 -18.52 -9.35 -0.11
CA ASN A 504 -19.79 -9.89 0.41
C ASN A 504 -20.63 -8.86 1.19
N ALA A 505 -20.02 -7.82 1.75
CA ALA A 505 -20.68 -6.77 2.50
C ALA A 505 -20.94 -5.50 1.68
N GLY A 506 -20.68 -5.54 0.38
CA GLY A 506 -20.89 -4.42 -0.53
C GLY A 506 -19.80 -3.36 -0.47
N GLY A 507 -18.64 -3.67 0.14
CA GLY A 507 -17.43 -2.85 0.09
C GLY A 507 -16.79 -2.89 -1.29
N ILE A 508 -16.08 -1.84 -1.68
CA ILE A 508 -15.50 -1.68 -3.01
C ILE A 508 -14.20 -2.48 -3.10
N HIS A 509 -14.26 -3.64 -3.73
CA HIS A 509 -13.08 -4.50 -3.93
C HIS A 509 -12.18 -4.01 -5.04
N SER A 510 -12.75 -3.57 -6.16
CA SER A 510 -12.01 -3.06 -7.32
C SER A 510 -12.86 -2.15 -8.19
N ASP A 511 -12.20 -1.28 -8.95
CA ASP A 511 -12.76 -0.54 -10.07
C ASP A 511 -12.04 -0.89 -11.38
N LEU A 512 -12.79 -1.02 -12.46
CA LEU A 512 -12.24 -1.45 -13.74
C LEU A 512 -13.17 -1.13 -14.91
N THR A 513 -12.65 -1.28 -16.12
CA THR A 513 -13.45 -1.11 -17.34
C THR A 513 -13.58 -2.44 -18.08
N ILE A 514 -14.81 -2.79 -18.45
CA ILE A 514 -15.12 -3.95 -19.26
C ILE A 514 -15.64 -3.49 -20.63
N VAL A 515 -15.06 -3.98 -21.71
CA VAL A 515 -15.49 -3.72 -23.08
C VAL A 515 -15.90 -5.02 -23.75
N ARG A 516 -17.13 -5.07 -24.28
CA ARG A 516 -17.59 -6.24 -25.03
C ARG A 516 -16.97 -6.25 -26.41
N LEU A 517 -16.15 -7.24 -26.73
CA LEU A 517 -15.47 -7.39 -28.00
C LEU A 517 -16.32 -8.21 -29.02
N ALA A 518 -17.03 -9.26 -28.54
CA ALA A 518 -17.90 -10.13 -29.31
C ALA A 518 -19.01 -10.69 -28.40
N GLU A 519 -19.78 -11.63 -28.90
CA GLU A 519 -20.87 -12.28 -28.15
C GLU A 519 -20.35 -12.96 -26.87
N ASP A 520 -19.22 -13.64 -26.98
CA ASP A 520 -18.58 -14.45 -25.93
C ASP A 520 -17.15 -14.01 -25.61
N SER A 521 -16.82 -12.74 -25.87
CA SER A 521 -15.48 -12.17 -25.66
C SER A 521 -15.55 -10.76 -25.10
N PHE A 522 -14.80 -10.54 -24.00
CA PHE A 522 -14.78 -9.28 -23.27
C PHE A 522 -13.35 -8.92 -22.92
N ARG A 523 -13.01 -7.65 -23.03
CA ARG A 523 -11.75 -7.11 -22.53
C ARG A 523 -11.95 -6.43 -21.19
N VAL A 524 -11.20 -6.87 -20.19
CA VAL A 524 -11.15 -6.30 -18.84
C VAL A 524 -9.86 -5.50 -18.72
N ILE A 525 -9.98 -4.23 -18.39
CA ILE A 525 -8.86 -3.29 -18.24
C ILE A 525 -8.83 -2.82 -16.80
N CYS A 526 -7.74 -3.15 -16.10
CA CYS A 526 -7.51 -2.85 -14.68
C CYS A 526 -6.32 -1.91 -14.50
N GLY A 527 -6.20 -1.32 -13.31
CA GLY A 527 -4.99 -0.63 -12.89
C GLY A 527 -3.76 -1.54 -12.93
N GLY A 528 -2.60 -0.96 -13.20
CA GLY A 528 -1.37 -1.74 -13.32
C GLY A 528 -0.90 -2.36 -11.99
N ASP A 529 -1.24 -1.77 -10.87
CA ASP A 529 -0.93 -2.24 -9.52
C ASP A 529 -1.96 -3.23 -8.96
N THR A 530 -3.23 -3.12 -9.40
CA THR A 530 -4.34 -3.96 -8.90
C THR A 530 -4.64 -5.17 -9.77
N GLY A 531 -4.24 -5.17 -11.03
CA GLY A 531 -4.73 -6.11 -12.05
C GLY A 531 -4.50 -7.58 -11.74
N HIS A 532 -3.39 -7.97 -11.10
CA HIS A 532 -3.18 -9.37 -10.73
C HIS A 532 -4.13 -9.80 -9.61
N ARG A 533 -4.42 -8.92 -8.64
CA ARG A 533 -5.43 -9.17 -7.59
C ARG A 533 -6.82 -9.35 -8.22
N ASP A 534 -7.18 -8.49 -9.17
CA ASP A 534 -8.44 -8.58 -9.90
C ASP A 534 -8.56 -9.87 -10.73
N TYR A 535 -7.48 -10.25 -11.40
CA TYR A 535 -7.40 -11.51 -12.12
C TYR A 535 -7.62 -12.73 -11.20
N VAL A 536 -6.90 -12.80 -10.08
CA VAL A 536 -7.05 -13.88 -9.10
C VAL A 536 -8.45 -13.89 -8.50
N TRP A 537 -9.02 -12.71 -8.24
CA TRP A 537 -10.39 -12.60 -7.75
C TRP A 537 -11.42 -13.14 -8.75
N MET A 538 -11.30 -12.78 -10.04
CA MET A 538 -12.17 -13.34 -11.09
C MET A 538 -12.05 -14.87 -11.20
N GLN A 539 -10.83 -15.42 -11.07
CA GLN A 539 -10.62 -16.88 -11.05
C GLN A 539 -11.34 -17.54 -9.86
N ARG A 540 -11.28 -16.92 -8.67
CA ARG A 540 -12.03 -17.39 -7.50
C ARG A 540 -13.55 -17.35 -7.73
N MET A 541 -14.06 -16.39 -8.53
CA MET A 541 -15.47 -16.35 -8.91
C MET A 541 -15.84 -17.43 -9.93
N VAL A 542 -14.95 -17.78 -10.86
CA VAL A 542 -15.14 -18.97 -11.74
C VAL A 542 -15.35 -20.21 -10.88
N ASP A 543 -14.50 -20.44 -9.88
CA ASP A 543 -14.63 -21.56 -8.97
C ASP A 543 -15.91 -21.54 -8.15
N LYS A 544 -16.25 -20.38 -7.59
CA LYS A 544 -17.46 -20.19 -6.79
C LYS A 544 -18.74 -20.47 -7.57
N MET A 545 -18.75 -20.13 -8.85
CA MET A 545 -19.88 -20.38 -9.76
C MET A 545 -19.85 -21.77 -10.39
N GLY A 546 -18.75 -22.50 -10.30
CA GLY A 546 -18.57 -23.82 -10.93
C GLY A 546 -18.49 -23.75 -12.46
N LEU A 547 -17.97 -22.63 -13.00
CA LEU A 547 -17.86 -22.42 -14.46
C LEU A 547 -16.70 -23.26 -15.04
N THR A 548 -16.88 -23.75 -16.25
CA THR A 548 -15.89 -24.62 -16.94
C THR A 548 -15.55 -24.16 -18.35
N GLN A 549 -16.28 -23.18 -18.89
CA GLN A 549 -16.14 -22.68 -20.25
C GLN A 549 -15.78 -21.18 -20.25
N VAL A 550 -14.82 -20.82 -19.41
CA VAL A 550 -14.23 -19.48 -19.32
C VAL A 550 -12.71 -19.62 -19.44
N GLU A 551 -12.13 -18.84 -20.30
CA GLU A 551 -10.68 -18.72 -20.47
C GLU A 551 -10.26 -17.26 -20.26
N PHE A 552 -9.14 -17.04 -19.58
CA PHE A 552 -8.50 -15.75 -19.43
C PHE A 552 -7.25 -15.71 -20.32
N VAL A 553 -7.20 -14.76 -21.23
CA VAL A 553 -6.03 -14.50 -22.06
C VAL A 553 -5.37 -13.22 -21.56
N ASP A 554 -4.22 -13.35 -20.92
CA ASP A 554 -3.46 -12.20 -20.46
C ASP A 554 -2.83 -11.47 -21.65
N GLN A 555 -3.25 -10.23 -21.87
CA GLN A 555 -2.80 -9.35 -22.92
C GLN A 555 -1.83 -8.27 -22.42
N THR A 556 -1.52 -8.25 -21.13
CA THR A 556 -0.77 -7.17 -20.48
C THR A 556 0.58 -6.87 -21.13
N GLU A 557 1.30 -7.91 -21.59
CA GLU A 557 2.60 -7.78 -22.26
C GLU A 557 2.51 -7.91 -23.79
N GLN A 558 1.30 -8.13 -24.33
CA GLN A 558 1.07 -8.26 -25.77
C GLN A 558 0.56 -6.95 -26.38
N ILE A 559 -0.12 -6.13 -25.57
CA ILE A 559 -0.74 -4.88 -26.00
C ILE A 559 0.00 -3.72 -25.30
N ALA A 560 0.46 -2.77 -26.09
CA ALA A 560 0.88 -1.48 -25.59
C ALA A 560 -0.29 -0.48 -25.65
N THR A 561 -0.33 0.43 -24.70
CA THR A 561 -1.38 1.43 -24.58
C THR A 561 -0.80 2.83 -24.54
N LEU A 562 -1.28 3.71 -25.43
CA LEU A 562 -0.92 5.11 -25.45
C LEU A 562 -2.19 5.95 -25.29
N GLY A 563 -2.27 6.76 -24.24
CA GLY A 563 -3.33 7.73 -24.08
C GLY A 563 -3.04 8.99 -24.91
N LEU A 564 -4.03 9.48 -25.64
CA LEU A 564 -3.95 10.73 -26.42
C LEU A 564 -5.13 11.61 -26.04
N TRP A 565 -4.86 12.72 -25.33
CA TRP A 565 -5.91 13.62 -24.87
C TRP A 565 -5.54 15.10 -25.07
N GLY A 566 -6.56 15.93 -25.02
CA GLY A 566 -6.47 17.38 -25.11
C GLY A 566 -7.40 17.97 -26.17
N PRO A 567 -7.62 19.30 -26.19
CA PRO A 567 -8.50 19.94 -27.14
C PRO A 567 -8.10 19.70 -28.61
N GLU A 568 -6.81 19.47 -28.88
CA GLU A 568 -6.29 19.22 -30.23
C GLU A 568 -6.12 17.72 -30.54
N ALA A 569 -6.39 16.82 -29.61
CA ALA A 569 -6.15 15.38 -29.78
C ALA A 569 -6.83 14.80 -31.01
N ARG A 570 -8.12 15.12 -31.25
CA ARG A 570 -8.87 14.66 -32.44
C ARG A 570 -8.24 15.14 -33.73
N ALA A 571 -8.00 16.45 -33.83
CA ALA A 571 -7.42 17.05 -35.03
C ALA A 571 -6.02 16.51 -35.35
N THR A 572 -5.27 16.14 -34.28
CA THR A 572 -3.95 15.53 -34.44
C THR A 572 -4.05 14.08 -34.91
N LEU A 573 -4.92 13.27 -34.32
CA LEU A 573 -5.14 11.89 -34.74
C LEU A 573 -5.63 11.78 -36.16
N GLN A 574 -6.52 12.68 -36.59
CA GLN A 574 -7.05 12.75 -37.92
C GLN A 574 -5.96 12.96 -39.00
N LYS A 575 -4.85 13.63 -38.68
CA LYS A 575 -3.72 13.80 -39.61
C LYS A 575 -2.98 12.50 -39.93
N LEU A 576 -3.10 11.52 -39.08
CA LEU A 576 -2.45 10.20 -39.22
C LEU A 576 -3.39 9.13 -39.81
N MET A 577 -4.61 9.49 -40.19
CA MET A 577 -5.65 8.55 -40.62
C MET A 577 -5.99 8.67 -42.09
N ASP A 578 -6.24 7.53 -42.73
CA ASP A 578 -6.76 7.46 -44.11
C ASP A 578 -8.23 7.90 -44.15
N ASP A 579 -8.99 7.62 -43.08
CA ASP A 579 -10.39 8.03 -42.91
C ASP A 579 -10.53 8.92 -41.63
N PRO A 580 -10.25 10.23 -41.75
CA PRO A 580 -10.34 11.15 -40.62
C PRO A 580 -11.73 11.27 -39.98
N ASP A 581 -12.79 11.01 -40.76
CA ASP A 581 -14.17 11.11 -40.28
C ASP A 581 -14.56 9.99 -39.31
N SER A 582 -13.83 8.88 -39.36
CA SER A 582 -14.06 7.73 -38.46
C SER A 582 -13.89 8.08 -36.99
N VAL A 583 -13.13 9.12 -36.65
CA VAL A 583 -12.93 9.61 -35.27
C VAL A 583 -13.69 10.90 -34.98
N SER A 584 -14.62 11.30 -35.84
CA SER A 584 -15.53 12.41 -35.57
C SER A 584 -16.39 12.13 -34.31
N HIS A 585 -16.98 13.18 -33.76
CA HIS A 585 -17.84 13.04 -32.56
C HIS A 585 -19.03 12.10 -32.81
N GLU A 586 -19.61 12.17 -34.01
CA GLU A 586 -20.78 11.38 -34.43
C GLU A 586 -20.42 9.90 -34.65
N ASN A 587 -19.25 9.65 -35.28
CA ASN A 587 -18.85 8.30 -35.67
C ASN A 587 -18.10 7.53 -34.57
N PHE A 588 -17.65 8.24 -33.53
CA PHE A 588 -17.01 7.61 -32.39
C PHE A 588 -17.57 8.17 -31.06
N PRO A 589 -18.73 7.71 -30.60
CA PRO A 589 -19.34 8.17 -29.37
C PRO A 589 -18.48 7.87 -28.13
N TYR A 590 -18.62 8.68 -27.08
CA TYR A 590 -17.94 8.47 -25.80
C TYR A 590 -18.27 7.11 -25.17
N ALA A 591 -17.29 6.52 -24.51
CA ALA A 591 -17.32 5.18 -23.93
C ALA A 591 -17.63 4.08 -24.97
N THR A 592 -17.12 4.23 -26.18
CA THR A 592 -17.11 3.17 -27.19
C THR A 592 -15.70 2.88 -27.67
N ALA A 593 -15.48 1.66 -28.14
CA ALA A 593 -14.22 1.19 -28.67
C ALA A 593 -14.44 0.53 -30.01
N LYS A 594 -13.50 0.70 -30.91
CA LYS A 594 -13.48 0.06 -32.26
C LYS A 594 -12.08 0.06 -32.83
N GLU A 595 -11.91 -0.76 -33.86
CA GLU A 595 -10.72 -0.71 -34.71
C GLU A 595 -10.72 0.54 -35.58
N ILE A 596 -9.56 1.19 -35.70
CA ILE A 596 -9.27 2.31 -36.62
C ILE A 596 -7.90 2.09 -37.24
N ASN A 597 -7.70 2.65 -38.43
CA ASN A 597 -6.39 2.64 -39.07
C ASN A 597 -5.68 3.97 -38.85
N VAL A 598 -4.53 3.92 -38.20
CA VAL A 598 -3.70 5.08 -37.88
C VAL A 598 -2.29 4.83 -38.36
N HIS A 599 -1.77 5.72 -39.19
CA HIS A 599 -0.41 5.64 -39.74
C HIS A 599 -0.10 4.28 -40.36
N GLY A 600 -1.11 3.69 -41.08
CA GLY A 600 -1.01 2.39 -41.75
C GLY A 600 -1.12 1.16 -40.84
N THR A 601 -1.32 1.33 -39.53
CA THR A 601 -1.51 0.25 -38.56
C THR A 601 -2.96 0.21 -38.10
N THR A 602 -3.59 -0.97 -38.09
CA THR A 602 -4.89 -1.17 -37.43
C THR A 602 -4.69 -1.28 -35.94
N ILE A 603 -5.33 -0.37 -35.19
CA ILE A 603 -5.28 -0.32 -33.73
C ILE A 603 -6.71 -0.37 -33.19
N TRP A 604 -6.83 -0.83 -31.93
CA TRP A 604 -8.08 -0.77 -31.22
C TRP A 604 -8.08 0.51 -30.37
N ALA A 605 -9.02 1.39 -30.60
CA ALA A 605 -9.13 2.66 -29.90
C ALA A 605 -10.36 2.69 -28.99
N PHE A 606 -10.21 3.20 -27.79
CA PHE A 606 -11.28 3.36 -26.82
C PHE A 606 -11.44 4.84 -26.45
N ARG A 607 -12.59 5.43 -26.76
CA ARG A 607 -12.89 6.82 -26.45
C ARG A 607 -13.34 6.95 -25.00
N ILE A 608 -12.38 7.22 -24.13
CA ILE A 608 -12.57 7.41 -22.69
C ILE A 608 -11.58 8.46 -22.17
N SER A 609 -11.81 9.02 -21.00
CA SER A 609 -10.88 9.99 -20.40
C SER A 609 -10.85 9.89 -18.89
N TYR A 610 -9.68 9.79 -18.32
CA TYR A 610 -9.40 9.95 -16.90
C TYR A 610 -8.74 11.31 -16.59
N VAL A 611 -8.37 12.08 -17.63
CA VAL A 611 -7.73 13.39 -17.53
C VAL A 611 -8.68 14.57 -17.76
N GLY A 612 -9.95 14.30 -18.07
CA GLY A 612 -10.97 15.31 -18.24
C GLY A 612 -10.93 16.09 -19.56
N GLU A 613 -10.20 15.61 -20.56
CA GLU A 613 -10.17 16.16 -21.92
C GLU A 613 -10.68 15.12 -22.91
N GLN A 614 -11.08 15.56 -24.13
CA GLN A 614 -11.39 14.63 -25.21
C GLN A 614 -10.17 13.83 -25.62
N GLY A 615 -10.38 12.60 -26.07
CA GLY A 615 -9.31 11.74 -26.58
C GLY A 615 -9.60 10.26 -26.46
N TRP A 616 -8.58 9.49 -26.56
CA TRP A 616 -8.64 8.02 -26.65
C TRP A 616 -7.51 7.36 -25.92
N GLU A 617 -7.76 6.16 -25.42
CA GLU A 617 -6.76 5.15 -25.18
C GLU A 617 -6.58 4.36 -26.49
N LEU A 618 -5.34 4.30 -26.99
CA LEU A 618 -4.96 3.64 -28.21
C LEU A 618 -4.22 2.36 -27.86
N TYR A 619 -4.79 1.23 -28.23
CA TYR A 619 -4.29 -0.11 -27.93
C TYR A 619 -3.79 -0.76 -29.23
N PHE A 620 -2.59 -1.26 -29.21
CA PHE A 620 -1.94 -1.84 -30.38
C PHE A 620 -0.99 -2.96 -30.01
N PRO A 621 -0.65 -3.87 -30.95
CA PRO A 621 0.37 -4.87 -30.69
C PRO A 621 1.66 -4.22 -30.23
N PHE A 622 2.30 -4.80 -29.22
CA PHE A 622 3.46 -4.21 -28.55
C PHE A 622 4.56 -3.77 -29.54
N GLY A 623 4.81 -4.56 -30.59
CA GLY A 623 5.83 -4.27 -31.60
C GLY A 623 5.54 -3.07 -32.52
N ASP A 624 4.29 -2.62 -32.61
CA ASP A 624 3.86 -1.56 -33.52
C ASP A 624 3.85 -0.16 -32.88
N GLY A 625 4.03 -0.10 -31.54
CA GLY A 625 3.83 1.11 -30.78
C GLY A 625 4.81 2.24 -31.08
N LEU A 626 6.05 1.92 -31.36
CA LEU A 626 7.09 2.93 -31.56
C LEU A 626 6.82 3.85 -32.76
N ALA A 627 6.32 3.30 -33.86
CA ALA A 627 5.99 4.09 -35.04
C ALA A 627 4.87 5.10 -34.79
N LEU A 628 3.87 4.71 -34.00
CA LEU A 628 2.79 5.61 -33.60
C LEU A 628 3.28 6.71 -32.67
N TRP A 629 4.10 6.37 -31.68
CA TRP A 629 4.73 7.36 -30.80
C TRP A 629 5.51 8.41 -31.58
N ASP A 630 6.41 7.96 -32.45
CA ASP A 630 7.24 8.84 -33.27
C ASP A 630 6.38 9.75 -34.16
N ALA A 631 5.34 9.22 -34.82
CA ALA A 631 4.43 10.00 -35.67
C ALA A 631 3.66 11.07 -34.87
N LEU A 632 3.19 10.76 -33.66
CA LEU A 632 2.52 11.74 -32.79
C LEU A 632 3.52 12.79 -32.30
N PHE A 633 4.71 12.38 -31.93
CA PHE A 633 5.77 13.29 -31.45
C PHE A 633 6.19 14.28 -32.55
N GLU A 634 6.36 13.82 -33.80
CA GLU A 634 6.64 14.66 -34.97
C GLU A 634 5.53 15.70 -35.28
N LEU A 635 4.28 15.39 -34.93
CA LEU A 635 3.15 16.32 -35.01
C LEU A 635 3.08 17.33 -33.87
N GLY A 636 4.02 17.26 -32.91
CA GLY A 636 4.11 18.19 -31.78
C GLY A 636 3.21 17.81 -30.58
N VAL A 637 2.78 16.55 -30.50
CA VAL A 637 2.09 16.05 -29.31
C VAL A 637 3.08 16.01 -28.14
N THR A 638 2.70 16.58 -27.02
CA THR A 638 3.55 16.64 -25.83
C THR A 638 3.57 15.29 -25.11
N PRO A 639 4.74 14.67 -24.91
CA PRO A 639 4.87 13.58 -23.96
C PRO A 639 4.55 14.07 -22.54
N VAL A 640 3.67 13.37 -21.86
CA VAL A 640 3.15 13.74 -20.53
C VAL A 640 3.32 12.55 -19.58
N GLY A 641 3.87 12.80 -18.40
CA GLY A 641 4.10 11.77 -17.41
C GLY A 641 2.86 11.28 -16.68
N ILE A 642 2.98 10.12 -16.03
CA ILE A 642 1.88 9.47 -15.31
C ILE A 642 1.40 10.28 -14.11
N GLU A 643 2.21 11.17 -13.53
CA GLU A 643 1.81 12.07 -12.43
C GLU A 643 0.63 12.95 -12.84
N THR A 644 0.64 13.45 -14.06
CA THR A 644 -0.46 14.22 -14.62
C THR A 644 -1.74 13.40 -14.73
N TYR A 645 -1.64 12.15 -15.15
CA TYR A 645 -2.79 11.24 -15.30
C TYR A 645 -3.35 10.80 -13.94
N ALA A 646 -2.50 10.25 -13.09
CA ALA A 646 -2.90 9.57 -11.86
C ALA A 646 -3.19 10.52 -10.69
N ASN A 647 -2.67 11.75 -10.71
CA ASN A 647 -2.83 12.70 -9.61
C ASN A 647 -3.49 14.01 -10.04
N SER A 648 -2.79 14.91 -10.70
CA SER A 648 -3.27 16.29 -10.83
C SER A 648 -4.53 16.41 -11.69
N ARG A 649 -4.63 15.73 -12.84
CA ARG A 649 -5.80 15.81 -13.73
C ARG A 649 -7.02 15.10 -13.17
N ARG A 650 -6.85 13.88 -12.65
CA ARG A 650 -7.98 13.12 -12.10
C ARG A 650 -8.59 13.83 -10.89
N LEU A 651 -7.77 14.48 -10.04
CA LEU A 651 -8.28 15.22 -8.87
C LEU A 651 -9.06 16.47 -9.27
N GLU A 652 -8.65 17.23 -10.28
CA GLU A 652 -9.44 18.33 -10.82
C GLU A 652 -10.80 17.88 -11.37
N LYS A 653 -10.91 16.61 -11.80
CA LYS A 653 -12.15 15.97 -12.23
C LYS A 653 -12.87 15.23 -11.10
N SER A 654 -12.37 15.25 -9.89
CA SER A 654 -12.90 14.48 -8.75
C SER A 654 -13.04 12.99 -9.06
N LEU A 655 -12.15 12.41 -9.89
CA LEU A 655 -12.11 10.98 -10.20
C LEU A 655 -11.35 10.22 -9.10
N ARG A 656 -11.83 9.04 -8.76
CA ARG A 656 -11.31 8.21 -7.67
C ARG A 656 -10.16 7.35 -8.16
N LEU A 657 -9.31 6.97 -7.23
CA LEU A 657 -8.23 6.01 -7.44
C LEU A 657 -8.44 4.81 -6.50
N GLN A 658 -8.36 3.60 -7.04
CA GLN A 658 -8.44 2.37 -6.25
C GLN A 658 -7.25 2.28 -5.29
N ASN A 659 -7.46 1.72 -4.12
CA ASN A 659 -6.54 1.61 -2.99
C ASN A 659 -6.19 2.93 -2.28
N ASP A 660 -6.54 4.08 -2.84
CA ASP A 660 -6.45 5.39 -2.17
C ASP A 660 -7.84 5.87 -1.74
N ASP A 661 -8.73 6.12 -2.72
CA ASP A 661 -10.07 6.66 -2.48
C ASP A 661 -11.14 5.58 -2.40
N LEU A 662 -10.85 4.39 -2.91
CA LEU A 662 -11.77 3.24 -2.98
C LEU A 662 -11.14 2.04 -2.28
N GLU A 663 -11.79 1.56 -1.23
CA GLU A 663 -11.42 0.41 -0.41
C GLU A 663 -12.70 -0.32 0.04
N ILE A 664 -12.56 -1.56 0.54
CA ILE A 664 -13.73 -2.33 1.06
C ILE A 664 -14.35 -1.71 2.32
N ASP A 665 -13.67 -0.77 2.98
CA ASP A 665 -14.18 -0.05 4.14
C ASP A 665 -15.38 0.85 3.80
N TYR A 666 -15.53 1.20 2.53
CA TYR A 666 -16.58 2.06 2.01
C TYR A 666 -17.37 1.39 0.91
N ASN A 667 -18.63 1.82 0.76
CA ASN A 667 -19.52 1.33 -0.28
C ASN A 667 -19.69 2.35 -1.42
N LEU A 668 -20.33 1.91 -2.52
CA LEU A 668 -20.49 2.75 -3.70
C LEU A 668 -21.40 3.98 -3.50
N TYR A 669 -22.28 3.97 -2.49
CA TYR A 669 -23.13 5.13 -2.17
C TYR A 669 -22.31 6.18 -1.44
N GLU A 670 -21.45 5.75 -0.51
CA GLU A 670 -20.52 6.62 0.20
C GLU A 670 -19.48 7.24 -0.75
N ALA A 671 -18.99 6.46 -1.70
CA ALA A 671 -18.03 6.92 -2.72
C ALA A 671 -18.66 7.80 -3.82
N GLY A 672 -20.00 7.93 -3.86
CA GLY A 672 -20.71 8.66 -4.89
C GLY A 672 -20.71 7.98 -6.28
N LEU A 673 -20.52 6.67 -6.32
CA LEU A 673 -20.39 5.84 -7.54
C LEU A 673 -21.52 4.82 -7.72
N SER A 674 -22.57 4.93 -6.92
CA SER A 674 -23.72 4.04 -7.02
C SER A 674 -24.44 4.16 -8.36
N ARG A 675 -25.02 3.05 -8.83
CA ARG A 675 -25.79 3.04 -10.09
C ARG A 675 -27.22 3.57 -9.87
N PRO A 676 -27.78 4.31 -10.83
CA PRO A 676 -29.17 4.80 -10.74
C PRO A 676 -30.21 3.69 -10.56
N LYS A 677 -29.92 2.51 -11.14
CA LYS A 677 -30.77 1.32 -11.04
C LYS A 677 -29.92 0.09 -10.73
N VAL A 678 -30.41 -0.76 -9.83
CA VAL A 678 -29.85 -2.09 -9.59
C VAL A 678 -30.26 -2.99 -10.77
N LYS A 679 -29.30 -3.73 -11.33
CA LYS A 679 -29.61 -4.68 -12.39
C LYS A 679 -30.41 -5.89 -11.85
N ALA A 680 -31.23 -6.49 -12.72
CA ALA A 680 -32.06 -7.64 -12.33
C ALA A 680 -31.20 -8.90 -12.09
N ALA A 681 -30.19 -9.12 -12.93
CA ALA A 681 -29.24 -10.22 -12.78
C ALA A 681 -28.55 -10.18 -11.42
N ASP A 682 -28.22 -11.35 -10.90
CA ASP A 682 -27.46 -11.45 -9.65
C ASP A 682 -26.01 -11.04 -9.84
N PHE A 683 -25.39 -10.56 -8.76
CA PHE A 683 -23.96 -10.23 -8.73
C PHE A 683 -23.41 -10.35 -7.31
N HIS A 684 -22.11 -10.55 -7.23
CA HIS A 684 -21.44 -10.67 -5.95
C HIS A 684 -21.60 -9.41 -5.10
N GLY A 685 -22.02 -9.56 -3.83
CA GLY A 685 -22.31 -8.44 -2.94
C GLY A 685 -23.68 -7.73 -3.17
N LYS A 686 -24.55 -8.25 -4.06
CA LYS A 686 -25.84 -7.62 -4.41
C LYS A 686 -26.75 -7.39 -3.23
N GLU A 687 -26.88 -8.36 -2.33
CA GLU A 687 -27.77 -8.24 -1.16
C GLU A 687 -27.35 -7.05 -0.29
N ALA A 688 -26.06 -6.94 0.01
CA ALA A 688 -25.52 -5.81 0.76
C ALA A 688 -25.67 -4.49 0.01
N TYR A 689 -25.38 -4.46 -1.29
CA TYR A 689 -25.56 -3.27 -2.13
C TYR A 689 -27.01 -2.76 -2.13
N VAL A 690 -27.99 -3.66 -2.21
CA VAL A 690 -29.42 -3.30 -2.15
C VAL A 690 -29.78 -2.80 -0.76
N SER A 691 -29.33 -3.46 0.31
CA SER A 691 -29.58 -3.04 1.68
C SER A 691 -28.99 -1.65 1.96
N GLN A 692 -27.76 -1.39 1.48
CA GLN A 692 -27.14 -0.06 1.58
C GLN A 692 -27.93 1.02 0.86
N ARG A 693 -28.52 0.69 -0.29
CA ARG A 693 -29.39 1.61 -1.03
C ARG A 693 -30.65 2.02 -0.26
N GLU A 694 -31.18 1.12 0.55
CA GLU A 694 -32.41 1.33 1.31
C GLU A 694 -32.16 2.12 2.60
N LEU A 695 -30.93 2.36 2.99
CA LEU A 695 -30.61 3.19 4.13
C LEU A 695 -31.12 4.62 3.90
N PRO A 696 -31.72 5.26 4.90
CA PRO A 696 -32.15 6.65 4.80
C PRO A 696 -31.00 7.60 4.58
N GLU A 697 -29.82 7.25 5.08
CA GLU A 697 -28.58 8.01 5.05
C GLU A 697 -27.37 7.08 5.14
N GLN A 698 -26.29 7.38 4.44
CA GLN A 698 -25.03 6.63 4.59
C GLN A 698 -24.26 7.12 5.82
N ALA A 699 -23.28 6.35 6.31
CA ALA A 699 -22.47 6.76 7.45
C ALA A 699 -21.51 7.91 7.11
N ALA A 700 -20.98 7.91 5.90
CA ALA A 700 -20.06 8.93 5.40
C ALA A 700 -20.25 9.18 3.91
N TYR A 701 -19.65 10.26 3.41
CA TYR A 701 -19.53 10.53 1.98
C TYR A 701 -18.12 10.98 1.63
N LEU A 702 -17.62 10.53 0.48
CA LEU A 702 -16.39 11.04 -0.09
C LEU A 702 -16.59 12.50 -0.52
N CYS A 703 -15.79 13.37 0.05
CA CYS A 703 -15.78 14.80 -0.21
C CYS A 703 -14.55 15.20 -0.99
N THR A 704 -14.67 16.23 -1.83
CA THR A 704 -13.53 16.91 -2.42
C THR A 704 -13.33 18.23 -1.72
N PHE A 705 -12.09 18.54 -1.36
CA PHE A 705 -11.71 19.75 -0.64
C PHE A 705 -10.77 20.61 -1.49
N VAL A 706 -10.79 21.90 -1.24
CA VAL A 706 -9.78 22.85 -1.69
C VAL A 706 -9.12 23.46 -0.45
N LEU A 707 -7.78 23.45 -0.45
CA LEU A 707 -6.98 24.14 0.54
C LEU A 707 -6.56 25.48 -0.05
N GLU A 708 -7.20 26.57 0.38
CA GLU A 708 -6.99 27.90 -0.20
C GLU A 708 -5.68 28.52 0.26
N ASP A 709 -5.25 28.23 1.49
CA ASP A 709 -3.98 28.69 2.07
C ASP A 709 -3.32 27.54 2.82
N THR A 710 -2.13 27.17 2.38
CA THR A 710 -1.31 26.13 3.01
C THR A 710 0.01 26.68 3.52
N THR A 711 0.06 27.97 3.84
CA THR A 711 1.24 28.62 4.43
C THR A 711 1.40 28.19 5.88
N ASP A 712 2.55 27.62 6.21
CA ASP A 712 2.87 27.16 7.57
C ASP A 712 3.28 28.33 8.50
N ASP A 713 3.52 28.04 9.77
CA ASP A 713 3.91 29.00 10.80
C ASP A 713 5.25 29.70 10.53
N LYS A 714 6.04 29.15 9.59
CA LYS A 714 7.33 29.73 9.16
C LYS A 714 7.17 30.60 7.91
N GLY A 715 5.96 30.72 7.36
CA GLY A 715 5.65 31.49 6.16
C GLY A 715 5.96 30.75 4.85
N VAL A 716 6.15 29.42 4.90
CA VAL A 716 6.42 28.57 3.74
C VAL A 716 5.12 27.95 3.24
N THR A 717 4.83 28.09 1.96
CA THR A 717 3.68 27.41 1.33
C THR A 717 3.97 25.92 1.22
N ARG A 718 3.06 25.10 1.76
CA ARG A 718 3.18 23.64 1.80
C ARG A 718 2.34 22.98 0.69
N TYR A 719 2.82 21.82 0.23
CA TYR A 719 2.17 21.01 -0.81
C TYR A 719 1.98 19.58 -0.30
N PRO A 720 0.86 19.32 0.41
CA PRO A 720 0.64 18.05 1.07
C PRO A 720 0.48 16.87 0.09
N VAL A 721 0.81 15.68 0.58
CA VAL A 721 0.43 14.39 -0.01
C VAL A 721 -0.73 13.78 0.79
N GLY A 722 -1.28 12.63 0.42
CA GLY A 722 -2.41 11.98 1.12
C GLY A 722 -2.10 11.46 2.53
N HIS A 723 -3.12 10.91 3.18
CA HIS A 723 -3.09 10.22 4.48
C HIS A 723 -2.86 11.13 5.71
N TRP A 724 -3.39 12.34 5.68
CA TRP A 724 -3.36 13.28 6.80
C TRP A 724 -4.72 13.41 7.46
N PRO A 725 -4.81 13.56 8.80
CA PRO A 725 -6.09 13.58 9.49
C PRO A 725 -6.93 14.81 9.14
N LEU A 726 -8.24 14.61 9.07
CA LEU A 726 -9.25 15.66 8.97
C LEU A 726 -9.87 15.88 10.34
N LEU A 727 -9.81 17.11 10.83
CA LEU A 727 -10.13 17.50 12.18
C LEU A 727 -11.32 18.46 12.23
N ASP A 728 -12.05 18.36 13.32
CA ASP A 728 -13.05 19.36 13.67
C ASP A 728 -12.38 20.73 13.93
N PRO A 729 -12.86 21.82 13.34
CA PRO A 729 -12.22 23.14 13.46
C PRO A 729 -12.16 23.69 14.88
N GLU A 730 -13.10 23.34 15.76
CA GLU A 730 -13.18 23.86 17.13
C GLU A 730 -12.39 23.01 18.10
N SER A 731 -12.63 21.71 18.12
CA SER A 731 -11.98 20.78 19.07
C SER A 731 -10.58 20.34 18.65
N LYS A 732 -10.26 20.42 17.34
CA LYS A 732 -9.05 19.84 16.73
C LYS A 732 -8.90 18.33 16.91
N GLU A 733 -10.00 17.65 17.21
CA GLU A 733 -10.05 16.21 17.26
C GLU A 733 -10.40 15.63 15.89
N VAL A 734 -9.95 14.39 15.63
CA VAL A 734 -10.26 13.69 14.39
C VAL A 734 -11.76 13.48 14.28
N ILE A 735 -12.30 13.79 13.11
CA ILE A 735 -13.70 13.54 12.80
C ILE A 735 -13.90 12.03 12.61
N ILE A 736 -14.95 11.49 13.24
CA ILE A 736 -15.25 10.05 13.26
C ILE A 736 -16.70 9.85 12.84
N ASP A 737 -16.98 8.88 11.96
CA ASP A 737 -18.33 8.57 11.53
C ASP A 737 -19.06 7.60 12.49
N SER A 738 -20.31 7.29 12.18
CA SER A 738 -21.16 6.42 13.00
C SER A 738 -20.71 4.95 13.05
N HIS A 739 -19.80 4.54 12.14
CA HIS A 739 -19.19 3.23 12.12
C HIS A 739 -17.83 3.21 12.85
N GLY A 740 -17.39 4.34 13.41
CA GLY A 740 -16.11 4.48 14.08
C GLY A 740 -14.93 4.70 13.14
N ARG A 741 -15.17 4.90 11.82
CA ARG A 741 -14.12 5.19 10.85
C ARG A 741 -13.67 6.64 10.99
N ARG A 742 -12.36 6.85 11.00
CA ARG A 742 -11.73 8.16 11.15
C ARG A 742 -11.57 8.84 9.80
N SER A 743 -11.74 10.16 9.79
CA SER A 743 -11.61 10.97 8.58
C SER A 743 -10.17 11.39 8.34
N TYR A 744 -9.68 11.16 7.14
CA TYR A 744 -8.34 11.57 6.67
C TYR A 744 -8.39 11.85 5.17
N THR A 745 -7.34 12.50 4.64
CA THR A 745 -7.21 12.73 3.20
C THR A 745 -6.74 11.45 2.52
N THR A 746 -7.54 10.92 1.61
CA THR A 746 -7.21 9.74 0.81
C THR A 746 -6.24 10.10 -0.32
N SER A 747 -6.51 11.21 -1.00
CA SER A 747 -5.68 11.75 -2.08
C SER A 747 -5.47 13.23 -1.91
N VAL A 748 -4.27 13.72 -2.24
CA VAL A 748 -3.96 15.17 -2.29
C VAL A 748 -3.01 15.45 -3.44
N ALA A 749 -3.27 16.49 -4.21
CA ALA A 749 -2.34 17.03 -5.20
C ALA A 749 -2.60 18.53 -5.44
N PHE A 750 -1.58 19.24 -5.96
CA PHE A 750 -1.77 20.55 -6.54
C PHE A 750 -2.46 20.41 -7.91
N GLY A 751 -3.52 21.20 -8.14
CA GLY A 751 -4.24 21.28 -9.41
C GLY A 751 -3.78 22.50 -10.21
N PRO A 752 -2.90 22.34 -11.21
CA PRO A 752 -2.33 23.46 -11.96
C PRO A 752 -3.35 24.32 -12.71
N SER A 753 -4.45 23.71 -13.22
CA SER A 753 -5.52 24.48 -13.90
C SER A 753 -6.31 25.35 -12.93
N LEU A 754 -6.38 24.97 -11.67
CA LEU A 754 -7.13 25.68 -10.64
C LEU A 754 -6.23 26.55 -9.75
N GLY A 755 -4.92 26.33 -9.77
CA GLY A 755 -3.94 27.02 -8.94
C GLY A 755 -4.10 26.76 -7.43
N GLN A 756 -4.61 25.58 -7.05
CA GLN A 756 -4.97 25.23 -5.67
C GLN A 756 -4.60 23.81 -5.32
N ASN A 757 -4.32 23.54 -4.03
CA ASN A 757 -4.23 22.18 -3.51
C ASN A 757 -5.64 21.58 -3.39
N ILE A 758 -5.81 20.37 -3.92
CA ILE A 758 -7.06 19.62 -3.93
C ILE A 758 -6.86 18.36 -3.12
N ALA A 759 -7.81 18.02 -2.25
CA ALA A 759 -7.80 16.80 -1.47
C ALA A 759 -9.13 16.04 -1.62
N MET A 760 -9.10 14.73 -1.39
CA MET A 760 -10.27 13.89 -1.18
C MET A 760 -10.19 13.23 0.19
N GLY A 761 -11.35 12.90 0.76
CA GLY A 761 -11.47 12.17 2.02
C GLY A 761 -12.92 11.98 2.42
N TYR A 762 -13.18 10.96 3.23
CA TYR A 762 -14.53 10.68 3.71
C TYR A 762 -14.86 11.49 4.96
N LEU A 763 -16.05 12.08 4.97
CA LEU A 763 -16.61 12.75 6.15
C LEU A 763 -17.94 12.11 6.53
N PRO A 764 -18.27 12.06 7.85
CA PRO A 764 -19.61 11.70 8.31
C PRO A 764 -20.67 12.56 7.63
N VAL A 765 -21.86 12.00 7.44
CA VAL A 765 -22.98 12.65 6.73
C VAL A 765 -23.36 14.02 7.30
N ASP A 766 -23.30 14.18 8.61
CA ASP A 766 -23.62 15.45 9.29
C ASP A 766 -22.55 16.55 9.06
N ARG A 767 -21.33 16.17 8.67
CA ARG A 767 -20.21 17.05 8.35
C ARG A 767 -19.97 17.22 6.84
N ALA A 768 -20.48 16.34 6.01
CA ALA A 768 -20.31 16.35 4.56
C ALA A 768 -21.25 17.38 3.91
N LYS A 769 -20.92 18.68 4.01
CA LYS A 769 -21.74 19.77 3.47
C LYS A 769 -20.90 20.73 2.63
N GLU A 770 -21.29 20.95 1.38
CA GLU A 770 -20.62 21.90 0.50
C GLU A 770 -20.63 23.31 1.12
N GLY A 771 -19.48 23.95 1.09
CA GLY A 771 -19.25 25.29 1.65
C GLY A 771 -18.72 25.30 3.09
N ASP A 772 -18.90 24.21 3.85
CA ASP A 772 -18.29 24.07 5.18
C ASP A 772 -16.80 23.76 5.05
N SER A 773 -16.07 23.92 6.15
CA SER A 773 -14.64 23.64 6.23
C SER A 773 -14.31 22.73 7.41
N VAL A 774 -13.31 21.90 7.22
CA VAL A 774 -12.63 21.12 8.27
C VAL A 774 -11.15 21.56 8.33
N LEU A 775 -10.38 21.08 9.27
CA LEU A 775 -8.93 21.29 9.30
C LEU A 775 -8.22 20.04 8.80
N MET A 776 -7.19 20.20 8.01
CA MET A 776 -6.20 19.18 7.72
C MET A 776 -4.93 19.47 8.53
N GLU A 777 -4.46 18.52 9.32
CA GLU A 777 -3.19 18.63 10.01
C GLU A 777 -2.07 18.16 9.10
N TYR A 778 -1.03 18.97 8.92
CA TYR A 778 0.15 18.64 8.12
C TYR A 778 1.41 19.13 8.82
N PHE A 779 2.28 18.23 9.28
CA PHE A 779 3.48 18.52 10.08
C PHE A 779 3.23 19.47 11.26
N GLY A 780 2.13 19.23 12.01
CA GLY A 780 1.75 20.03 13.18
C GLY A 780 1.08 21.36 12.86
N CYS A 781 1.00 21.78 11.59
CA CYS A 781 0.23 22.95 11.15
C CYS A 781 -1.19 22.52 10.74
N PHE A 782 -2.15 23.44 10.89
CA PHE A 782 -3.57 23.21 10.62
C PHE A 782 -4.04 24.06 9.46
N PHE A 783 -4.43 23.44 8.36
CA PHE A 783 -4.87 24.14 7.15
C PHE A 783 -6.38 23.98 6.95
N PRO A 784 -7.13 25.08 6.73
CA PRO A 784 -8.53 24.99 6.39
C PRO A 784 -8.73 24.26 5.05
N ALA A 785 -9.53 23.20 5.08
CA ALA A 785 -9.92 22.41 3.93
C ALA A 785 -11.42 22.64 3.67
N LYS A 786 -11.75 23.42 2.65
CA LYS A 786 -13.11 23.77 2.29
C LYS A 786 -13.74 22.68 1.44
N ILE A 787 -14.92 22.20 1.83
CA ILE A 787 -15.69 21.21 1.11
C ILE A 787 -16.30 21.85 -0.14
N VAL A 788 -15.90 21.42 -1.32
CA VAL A 788 -16.38 21.96 -2.61
C VAL A 788 -17.25 20.98 -3.38
N SER A 789 -17.21 19.69 -3.01
CA SER A 789 -18.08 18.67 -3.57
C SER A 789 -18.31 17.54 -2.56
N VAL A 790 -19.54 17.03 -2.53
CA VAL A 790 -19.94 15.83 -1.78
C VAL A 790 -20.40 14.78 -2.78
N GLY A 791 -19.85 13.57 -2.70
CA GLY A 791 -20.03 12.55 -3.75
C GLY A 791 -19.22 12.91 -4.99
N TYR A 792 -19.79 12.72 -6.19
CA TYR A 792 -19.11 12.98 -7.46
C TYR A 792 -19.57 14.29 -8.11
N ARG A 793 -18.68 15.26 -8.14
CA ARG A 793 -18.82 16.49 -8.94
C ARG A 793 -17.42 17.02 -9.28
N ALA A 794 -17.13 17.11 -10.57
CA ALA A 794 -15.86 17.67 -11.04
C ALA A 794 -15.70 19.15 -10.65
N LEU A 795 -14.49 19.54 -10.26
CA LEU A 795 -14.12 20.93 -10.03
C LEU A 795 -13.89 21.66 -11.35
N LEU A 796 -13.19 20.98 -12.26
CA LEU A 796 -12.93 21.46 -13.62
C LEU A 796 -13.95 20.82 -14.57
N ASP A 797 -14.59 21.63 -15.43
CA ASP A 797 -15.55 21.18 -16.45
C ASP A 797 -16.61 20.20 -15.88
N PRO A 798 -17.46 20.66 -14.93
CA PRO A 798 -18.43 19.80 -14.24
C PRO A 798 -19.47 19.16 -15.18
N ASP A 799 -19.75 19.80 -16.31
CA ASP A 799 -20.71 19.32 -17.32
C ASP A 799 -20.09 18.37 -18.33
N ASN A 800 -18.79 18.09 -18.22
CA ASN A 800 -18.01 17.24 -19.14
C ASN A 800 -18.07 17.68 -20.61
N GLU A 801 -18.12 18.98 -20.86
CA GLU A 801 -18.14 19.54 -22.23
C GLU A 801 -16.84 19.25 -22.97
N ARG A 802 -15.67 19.36 -22.27
CA ARG A 802 -14.35 19.04 -22.84
C ARG A 802 -14.23 17.56 -23.21
N VAL A 803 -14.68 16.67 -22.35
CA VAL A 803 -14.61 15.21 -22.61
C VAL A 803 -15.50 14.79 -23.78
N ARG A 804 -16.64 15.48 -23.94
CA ARG A 804 -17.65 15.16 -24.96
C ARG A 804 -17.46 15.88 -26.29
N SER A 805 -16.57 16.87 -26.33
CA SER A 805 -16.31 17.71 -27.52
C SER A 805 -15.76 16.94 -28.74
#